data_e221fbd396be1c7e222e405928f11efd
#
_entry.id   e221fbd396be1c7e222e405928f11efd
#
_cell.length_a   1.000
_cell.length_b   1.000
_cell.length_c   1.000
_cell.angle_alpha   90.00
_cell.angle_beta   90.00
_cell.angle_gamma   90.00
#
_symmetry.space_group_name_H-M   'P 1'
#
loop_
_entity.id
_entity.type
_entity.pdbx_description
1 polymer ?
#
loop_
_entity_poly.entity_id
_entity_poly.type
_entity_poly.pdbx_seq_one_letter_code
_entity_poly.pdbx_strand_id
1 'polypeptide(L)'
;MGEPVSRFLYRCLLRLHPEAFRREFADEMLWIFDELTARKSSVPLVVDAAASLARQWILGMPWRKRPLRETVRAAAAAGSFAWQHIEVPEPRLPLFRMMQGGAVALALFSALSFAAFRPVPRLAASSRGSGGVRGAAQQDWWGAFAASASGAKGSSVVRDGRQVARLSDSDYYPLSAPSGKNTVGEPATLVLEAAPARSDDAARFLAAQDDTAKSPAVKQFNSWLLEFNEADKAKFKAFLEKNYPDQVKEIDGMMGFRRMTGGFEFKKAEKVDETTFVGIVKERDSDTFARFAIEVEPTEPHRIVKLDLNRIPAPAEFAVSRMSEDQAVAALRAEIDRRVAADAFSGAVMVTKNGKTVFSGAYGLADREKKIKNRPDSQFRIGSMNKMFTAVSTLQLVQNGKLKLTGTVGEYLPDYPNQDVARKVTIHHLLTHTGGTGDFFGPEFDKHRLELRTLEDYVKLYGARGLAFEPGSKWDYSNYGFLLLGVIVQKVSGQDYYDYVRQHVFAPSGMTSTDSLPEDQSVANRSIGYTKRGGSESCQPNTDTLPYRGTSAGGGYSTVEDLERFAEALTSHKLLDAHYTVMLTTGKVDTGGGGKYAYGFMDQTSGGVRSYGHGGGAPGMNGDLTIYPESGYVVAVLANLDPPAAGRLADFIGNRLPEK
;
A
#
# COMPACT_ATOMS: atom_id res chain seq x y z
N MET A 1 -38.15 16.56 -4.07
CA MET A 1 -37.40 17.40 -3.11
C MET A 1 -36.41 18.24 -3.90
N GLY A 2 -36.37 19.57 -3.70
CA GLY A 2 -35.50 20.45 -4.47
C GLY A 2 -34.02 20.18 -4.18
N GLU A 3 -33.16 20.42 -5.17
CA GLU A 3 -31.69 20.28 -5.07
C GLU A 3 -31.17 21.17 -3.91
N PRO A 4 -30.24 20.67 -3.06
CA PRO A 4 -29.63 21.49 -2.01
C PRO A 4 -28.97 22.74 -2.58
N VAL A 5 -29.15 23.89 -1.92
CA VAL A 5 -28.61 25.18 -2.36
C VAL A 5 -27.10 25.13 -2.61
N SER A 6 -26.37 24.39 -1.80
CA SER A 6 -24.92 24.18 -1.95
C SER A 6 -24.56 23.47 -3.26
N ARG A 7 -25.31 22.46 -3.67
CA ARG A 7 -25.10 21.73 -4.93
C ARG A 7 -25.41 22.61 -6.15
N PHE A 8 -26.46 23.41 -6.06
CA PHE A 8 -26.77 24.38 -7.09
C PHE A 8 -25.64 25.41 -7.26
N LEU A 9 -25.13 25.98 -6.15
CA LEU A 9 -23.98 26.90 -6.18
C LEU A 9 -22.72 26.27 -6.77
N TYR A 10 -22.39 25.03 -6.39
CA TYR A 10 -21.25 24.31 -6.92
C TYR A 10 -21.38 24.09 -8.44
N ARG A 11 -22.57 23.72 -8.91
CA ARG A 11 -22.86 23.59 -10.35
C ARG A 11 -22.74 24.92 -11.10
N CYS A 12 -23.13 26.04 -10.48
CA CYS A 12 -22.92 27.36 -11.06
C CYS A 12 -21.42 27.70 -11.18
N LEU A 13 -20.61 27.38 -10.17
CA LEU A 13 -19.15 27.55 -10.23
C LEU A 13 -18.53 26.72 -11.35
N LEU A 14 -18.94 25.46 -11.50
CA LEU A 14 -18.46 24.59 -12.58
C LEU A 14 -18.80 25.15 -13.97
N ARG A 15 -19.96 25.79 -14.14
CA ARG A 15 -20.34 26.42 -15.41
C ARG A 15 -19.48 27.62 -15.80
N LEU A 16 -18.79 28.23 -14.84
CA LEU A 16 -17.87 29.35 -15.10
C LEU A 16 -16.49 28.91 -15.57
N HIS A 17 -16.15 27.62 -15.47
CA HIS A 17 -14.92 27.07 -16.02
C HIS A 17 -14.93 27.02 -17.56
N PRO A 18 -13.75 27.03 -18.22
CA PRO A 18 -13.65 26.91 -19.67
C PRO A 18 -14.37 25.66 -20.22
N GLU A 19 -14.91 25.75 -21.43
CA GLU A 19 -15.71 24.66 -22.03
C GLU A 19 -14.96 23.33 -22.10
N ALA A 20 -13.68 23.35 -22.41
CA ALA A 20 -12.83 22.16 -22.45
C ALA A 20 -12.73 21.49 -21.06
N PHE A 21 -12.57 22.28 -19.99
CA PHE A 21 -12.56 21.78 -18.62
C PHE A 21 -13.92 21.19 -18.22
N ARG A 22 -15.02 21.86 -18.57
CA ARG A 22 -16.36 21.38 -18.24
C ARG A 22 -16.72 20.06 -18.91
N ARG A 23 -16.31 19.87 -20.16
CA ARG A 23 -16.54 18.61 -20.90
C ARG A 23 -15.76 17.43 -20.31
N GLU A 24 -14.61 17.71 -19.71
CA GLU A 24 -13.71 16.70 -19.19
C GLU A 24 -13.95 16.37 -17.71
N PHE A 25 -14.33 17.35 -16.89
CA PHE A 25 -14.32 17.21 -15.42
C PHE A 25 -15.64 17.54 -14.70
N ALA A 26 -16.65 18.15 -15.36
CA ALA A 26 -17.82 18.65 -14.65
C ALA A 26 -18.63 17.54 -13.94
N ASP A 27 -18.79 16.40 -14.56
CA ASP A 27 -19.57 15.28 -14.00
C ASP A 27 -18.81 14.61 -12.85
N GLU A 28 -17.49 14.49 -12.97
CA GLU A 28 -16.63 13.93 -11.92
C GLU A 28 -16.59 14.86 -10.70
N MET A 29 -16.46 16.16 -10.92
CA MET A 29 -16.46 17.15 -9.83
C MET A 29 -17.80 17.22 -9.12
N LEU A 30 -18.93 17.10 -9.83
CA LEU A 30 -20.25 17.00 -9.22
C LEU A 30 -20.41 15.73 -8.40
N TRP A 31 -19.89 14.62 -8.89
CA TRP A 31 -19.89 13.36 -8.15
C TRP A 31 -19.04 13.46 -6.87
N ILE A 32 -17.83 14.03 -6.95
CA ILE A 32 -16.97 14.27 -5.77
C ILE A 32 -17.69 15.18 -4.76
N PHE A 33 -18.38 16.21 -5.25
CA PHE A 33 -19.15 17.10 -4.40
C PHE A 33 -20.28 16.36 -3.67
N ASP A 34 -21.06 15.55 -4.37
CA ASP A 34 -22.17 14.78 -3.80
C ASP A 34 -21.66 13.77 -2.76
N GLU A 35 -20.55 13.08 -3.04
CA GLU A 35 -19.94 12.09 -2.14
C GLU A 35 -19.39 12.75 -0.86
N LEU A 36 -18.70 13.87 -0.99
CA LEU A 36 -18.10 14.54 0.16
C LEU A 36 -19.11 15.32 1.00
N THR A 37 -20.18 15.86 0.41
CA THR A 37 -21.21 16.60 1.14
C THR A 37 -22.18 15.69 1.89
N ALA A 38 -22.28 14.42 1.51
CA ALA A 38 -23.02 13.43 2.30
C ALA A 38 -22.43 13.22 3.71
N ARG A 39 -21.17 13.59 3.93
CA ARG A 39 -20.41 13.30 5.17
C ARG A 39 -19.83 14.52 5.88
N LYS A 40 -19.65 15.65 5.20
CA LYS A 40 -19.01 16.86 5.75
C LYS A 40 -19.71 18.11 5.23
N SER A 41 -19.44 19.26 5.88
CA SER A 41 -19.91 20.56 5.40
C SER A 41 -19.50 20.82 3.94
N SER A 42 -20.42 21.28 3.11
CA SER A 42 -20.19 21.64 1.70
C SER A 42 -19.32 22.90 1.51
N VAL A 43 -19.07 23.66 2.56
CA VAL A 43 -18.36 24.95 2.49
C VAL A 43 -16.92 24.82 1.99
N PRO A 44 -16.08 23.87 2.46
CA PRO A 44 -14.71 23.73 1.96
C PRO A 44 -14.65 23.43 0.46
N LEU A 45 -15.59 22.65 -0.07
CA LEU A 45 -15.61 22.25 -1.48
C LEU A 45 -16.01 23.41 -2.40
N VAL A 46 -16.96 24.21 -1.96
CA VAL A 46 -17.37 25.44 -2.69
C VAL A 46 -16.22 26.44 -2.71
N VAL A 47 -15.49 26.57 -1.59
CA VAL A 47 -14.31 27.46 -1.49
C VAL A 47 -13.19 26.96 -2.38
N ASP A 48 -12.92 25.66 -2.43
CA ASP A 48 -11.87 25.08 -3.27
C ASP A 48 -12.20 25.23 -4.77
N ALA A 49 -13.45 25.00 -5.17
CA ALA A 49 -13.90 25.24 -6.54
C ALA A 49 -13.79 26.70 -6.95
N ALA A 50 -14.12 27.63 -6.05
CA ALA A 50 -13.97 29.07 -6.29
C ALA A 50 -12.47 29.47 -6.39
N ALA A 51 -11.61 28.90 -5.54
CA ALA A 51 -10.16 29.13 -5.59
C ALA A 51 -9.52 28.54 -6.85
N SER A 52 -9.98 27.38 -7.30
CA SER A 52 -9.54 26.75 -8.57
C SER A 52 -9.93 27.62 -9.77
N LEU A 53 -11.18 28.10 -9.79
CA LEU A 53 -11.67 29.01 -10.81
C LEU A 53 -10.86 30.32 -10.85
N ALA A 54 -10.60 30.93 -9.68
CA ALA A 54 -9.80 32.15 -9.57
C ALA A 54 -8.37 31.94 -10.08
N ARG A 55 -7.72 30.82 -9.74
CA ARG A 55 -6.39 30.47 -10.27
C ARG A 55 -6.37 30.33 -11.79
N GLN A 56 -7.35 29.69 -12.39
CA GLN A 56 -7.45 29.54 -13.84
C GLN A 56 -7.64 30.88 -14.56
N TRP A 57 -8.39 31.81 -13.98
CA TRP A 57 -8.61 33.13 -14.55
C TRP A 57 -7.44 34.10 -14.33
N ILE A 58 -6.76 34.01 -13.17
CA ILE A 58 -5.64 34.92 -12.82
C ILE A 58 -4.34 34.49 -13.51
N LEU A 59 -4.07 33.17 -13.57
CA LEU A 59 -2.80 32.65 -14.12
C LEU A 59 -2.82 32.45 -15.63
N GLY A 60 -3.96 32.72 -16.31
CA GLY A 60 -4.04 32.75 -17.77
C GLY A 60 -3.58 31.47 -18.46
N MET A 61 -3.65 30.30 -17.79
CA MET A 61 -3.23 29.04 -18.38
C MET A 61 -4.15 28.65 -19.53
N PRO A 62 -3.68 28.66 -20.79
CA PRO A 62 -4.49 28.28 -21.93
C PRO A 62 -4.57 26.76 -22.00
N TRP A 63 -5.70 26.18 -21.59
CA TRP A 63 -6.08 24.82 -21.96
C TRP A 63 -6.45 24.77 -23.45
N ARG A 64 -5.48 25.10 -24.32
CA ARG A 64 -5.58 24.85 -25.75
C ARG A 64 -4.58 23.77 -26.11
N LYS A 65 -5.05 22.55 -26.30
CA LYS A 65 -4.33 21.56 -27.10
C LYS A 65 -4.12 22.17 -28.49
N ARG A 66 -2.93 22.67 -28.80
CA ARG A 66 -2.51 22.79 -30.19
C ARG A 66 -2.27 21.36 -30.68
N PRO A 67 -2.85 20.94 -31.82
CA PRO A 67 -2.58 19.62 -32.35
C PRO A 67 -1.08 19.53 -32.70
N LEU A 68 -0.39 18.64 -32.04
CA LEU A 68 1.07 18.39 -32.21
C LEU A 68 1.45 18.06 -33.69
N ARG A 69 0.47 17.71 -34.51
CA ARG A 69 0.67 17.32 -35.92
C ARG A 69 1.08 18.46 -36.85
N GLU A 70 0.75 19.73 -36.59
CA GLU A 70 1.13 20.85 -37.46
C GLU A 70 2.54 21.38 -37.18
N THR A 71 2.98 21.33 -35.91
CA THR A 71 4.33 21.77 -35.51
C THR A 71 5.42 20.80 -35.99
N VAL A 72 5.15 19.49 -35.99
CA VAL A 72 6.09 18.46 -36.45
C VAL A 72 6.22 18.48 -37.97
N ARG A 73 5.17 18.78 -38.72
CA ARG A 73 5.25 18.91 -40.20
C ARG A 73 6.02 20.15 -40.66
N ALA A 74 5.94 21.26 -39.93
CA ALA A 74 6.70 22.48 -40.23
C ALA A 74 8.20 22.32 -39.92
N ALA A 75 8.57 21.59 -38.85
CA ALA A 75 9.96 21.32 -38.50
C ALA A 75 10.65 20.31 -39.44
N ALA A 76 9.90 19.31 -39.92
CA ALA A 76 10.42 18.31 -40.86
C ALA A 76 10.69 18.88 -42.28
N ALA A 77 10.01 19.97 -42.65
CA ALA A 77 10.21 20.64 -43.95
C ALA A 77 11.40 21.62 -43.96
N ALA A 78 11.96 21.98 -42.80
CA ALA A 78 13.00 23.02 -42.69
C ALA A 78 14.44 22.49 -42.48
N GLY A 79 14.67 21.20 -42.37
CA GLY A 79 15.99 20.54 -42.52
C GLY A 79 17.13 21.03 -41.63
N SER A 80 16.90 21.65 -40.48
CA SER A 80 17.97 22.09 -39.58
C SER A 80 17.62 21.94 -38.10
N PHE A 81 18.40 21.13 -37.38
CA PHE A 81 18.43 21.06 -35.92
C PHE A 81 19.34 22.18 -35.38
N ALA A 82 18.76 23.19 -34.76
CA ALA A 82 19.47 24.09 -33.87
C ALA A 82 18.51 24.54 -32.77
N TRP A 83 18.84 24.20 -31.53
CA TRP A 83 18.18 24.70 -30.32
C TRP A 83 18.61 26.15 -30.11
N GLN A 84 17.80 27.12 -30.50
CA GLN A 84 17.89 28.49 -30.04
C GLN A 84 16.58 28.92 -29.41
N HIS A 85 16.70 29.69 -28.33
CA HIS A 85 15.65 30.21 -27.49
C HIS A 85 14.44 30.72 -28.29
N ILE A 86 13.27 30.12 -28.04
CA ILE A 86 12.00 30.67 -28.51
C ILE A 86 11.45 31.51 -27.36
N GLU A 87 11.61 32.82 -27.46
CA GLU A 87 10.84 33.76 -26.66
C GLU A 87 9.38 33.71 -27.10
N VAL A 88 8.49 33.30 -26.22
CA VAL A 88 7.05 33.32 -26.42
C VAL A 88 6.55 34.71 -26.00
N PRO A 89 5.99 35.55 -26.92
CA PRO A 89 5.43 36.83 -26.52
C PRO A 89 4.21 36.62 -25.64
N GLU A 90 4.23 37.19 -24.43
CA GLU A 90 3.10 37.22 -23.50
C GLU A 90 1.90 37.94 -24.12
N PRO A 91 0.71 37.33 -24.22
CA PRO A 91 -0.49 38.04 -24.62
C PRO A 91 -0.96 38.97 -23.50
N ARG A 92 -0.80 40.27 -23.65
CA ARG A 92 -1.37 41.26 -22.74
C ARG A 92 -2.92 41.17 -22.78
N LEU A 93 -3.54 40.70 -21.72
CA LEU A 93 -4.99 40.76 -21.55
C LEU A 93 -5.42 42.22 -21.32
N PRO A 94 -6.51 42.71 -21.93
CA PRO A 94 -6.98 44.06 -21.69
C PRO A 94 -7.42 44.21 -20.22
N LEU A 95 -6.97 45.29 -19.59
CA LEU A 95 -7.17 45.63 -18.18
C LEU A 95 -8.64 45.53 -17.74
N PHE A 96 -9.58 45.80 -18.65
CA PHE A 96 -11.03 45.73 -18.44
C PHE A 96 -11.52 44.30 -18.13
N ARG A 97 -10.95 43.25 -18.71
CA ARG A 97 -11.29 41.85 -18.40
C ARG A 97 -10.73 41.40 -17.06
N MET A 98 -9.55 41.90 -16.66
CA MET A 98 -9.01 41.66 -15.33
C MET A 98 -9.85 42.29 -14.23
N MET A 99 -10.38 43.51 -14.46
CA MET A 99 -11.26 44.20 -13.49
C MET A 99 -12.62 43.50 -13.36
N GLN A 100 -13.18 42.94 -14.43
CA GLN A 100 -14.45 42.20 -14.36
C GLN A 100 -14.27 40.88 -13.57
N GLY A 101 -13.19 40.16 -13.76
CA GLY A 101 -12.89 38.93 -13.00
C GLY A 101 -12.67 39.20 -11.51
N GLY A 102 -11.94 40.28 -11.18
CA GLY A 102 -11.73 40.74 -9.81
C GLY A 102 -13.00 41.19 -9.10
N ALA A 103 -13.87 41.92 -9.77
CA ALA A 103 -15.14 42.40 -9.21
C ALA A 103 -16.12 41.24 -8.90
N VAL A 104 -16.19 40.23 -9.76
CA VAL A 104 -17.00 39.02 -9.54
C VAL A 104 -16.47 38.19 -8.37
N ALA A 105 -15.14 38.04 -8.27
CA ALA A 105 -14.51 37.31 -7.16
C ALA A 105 -14.74 38.03 -5.81
N LEU A 106 -14.66 39.37 -5.79
CA LEU A 106 -14.91 40.18 -4.58
C LEU A 106 -16.38 40.13 -4.15
N ALA A 107 -17.30 40.18 -5.09
CA ALA A 107 -18.75 40.10 -4.82
C ALA A 107 -19.13 38.71 -4.28
N LEU A 108 -18.56 37.64 -4.81
CA LEU A 108 -18.75 36.26 -4.31
C LEU A 108 -18.15 36.09 -2.91
N PHE A 109 -16.96 36.64 -2.66
CA PHE A 109 -16.33 36.59 -1.34
C PHE A 109 -17.12 37.35 -0.29
N SER A 110 -17.65 38.53 -0.63
CA SER A 110 -18.51 39.33 0.25
C SER A 110 -19.86 38.65 0.56
N ALA A 111 -20.46 37.99 -0.43
CA ALA A 111 -21.72 37.26 -0.25
C ALA A 111 -21.52 36.00 0.62
N LEU A 112 -20.40 35.28 0.46
CA LEU A 112 -20.06 34.13 1.28
C LEU A 112 -19.70 34.51 2.71
N SER A 113 -19.01 35.63 2.92
CA SER A 113 -18.69 36.16 4.26
C SER A 113 -19.99 36.59 5.00
N PHE A 114 -20.95 37.18 4.32
CA PHE A 114 -22.24 37.59 4.92
C PHE A 114 -23.12 36.39 5.30
N ALA A 115 -23.05 35.27 4.57
CA ALA A 115 -23.76 34.03 4.89
C ALA A 115 -23.12 33.26 6.07
N ALA A 116 -21.79 33.37 6.29
CA ALA A 116 -21.07 32.70 7.35
C ALA A 116 -21.26 33.34 8.75
N PHE A 117 -21.69 34.58 8.84
CA PHE A 117 -21.82 35.33 10.11
C PHE A 117 -23.25 35.40 10.70
N ARG A 118 -24.18 34.54 10.29
CA ARG A 118 -25.45 34.41 11.01
C ARG A 118 -25.30 33.51 12.24
N PRO A 119 -25.66 33.95 13.45
CA PRO A 119 -25.56 33.13 14.66
C PRO A 119 -26.62 32.03 14.64
N VAL A 120 -26.17 30.77 14.72
CA VAL A 120 -27.02 29.61 14.94
C VAL A 120 -27.18 29.40 16.44
N PRO A 121 -28.39 29.13 16.98
CA PRO A 121 -28.61 28.87 18.40
C PRO A 121 -27.89 27.58 18.83
N ARG A 122 -27.16 27.64 19.93
CA ARG A 122 -26.51 26.50 20.55
C ARG A 122 -27.54 25.54 21.14
N LEU A 123 -27.66 24.34 20.59
CA LEU A 123 -28.20 23.17 21.28
C LEU A 123 -27.04 22.39 21.90
N ALA A 124 -27.11 22.24 23.20
CA ALA A 124 -26.13 21.47 23.97
C ALA A 124 -26.19 19.98 23.59
N ALA A 125 -25.09 19.42 23.14
CA ALA A 125 -24.95 17.99 22.94
C ALA A 125 -23.89 17.44 23.89
N SER A 126 -24.33 16.48 24.69
CA SER A 126 -23.52 15.73 25.64
C SER A 126 -22.45 14.89 24.92
N SER A 127 -21.23 14.97 25.42
CA SER A 127 -20.11 14.14 25.01
C SER A 127 -20.31 12.68 25.40
N ARG A 128 -20.35 11.77 24.43
CA ARG A 128 -20.00 10.36 24.63
C ARG A 128 -18.99 9.96 23.57
N GLY A 129 -17.80 9.57 24.06
CA GLY A 129 -16.68 9.13 23.23
C GLY A 129 -16.99 7.82 22.50
N SER A 130 -16.67 7.77 21.24
CA SER A 130 -16.62 6.56 20.44
C SER A 130 -15.17 6.14 20.24
N GLY A 131 -14.74 5.08 20.95
CA GLY A 131 -13.48 4.39 20.69
C GLY A 131 -13.57 3.62 19.37
N GLY A 132 -12.77 4.01 18.39
CA GLY A 132 -12.66 3.31 17.11
C GLY A 132 -11.75 2.08 17.24
N VAL A 133 -12.25 0.91 16.94
CA VAL A 133 -11.49 -0.32 16.76
C VAL A 133 -10.77 -0.25 15.42
N ARG A 134 -9.44 -0.35 15.43
CA ARG A 134 -8.63 -0.43 14.20
C ARG A 134 -8.63 -1.88 13.70
N GLY A 135 -9.15 -2.10 12.49
CA GLY A 135 -9.06 -3.36 11.78
C GLY A 135 -7.65 -3.58 11.23
N ALA A 136 -7.18 -4.82 11.30
CA ALA A 136 -5.88 -5.20 10.75
C ALA A 136 -5.93 -5.15 9.22
N ALA A 137 -5.20 -4.22 8.64
CA ALA A 137 -4.98 -4.14 7.21
C ALA A 137 -3.67 -4.83 6.84
N GLN A 138 -3.73 -5.50 5.78
CA GLN A 138 -2.76 -6.19 4.97
C GLN A 138 -1.32 -5.71 5.06
N GLN A 139 -0.41 -6.66 5.10
CA GLN A 139 1.05 -6.59 4.84
C GLN A 139 1.80 -5.34 5.32
N ASP A 140 1.12 -4.43 5.99
CA ASP A 140 1.73 -3.47 6.86
C ASP A 140 1.99 -4.14 8.20
N TRP A 141 3.09 -4.90 8.26
CA TRP A 141 3.56 -5.53 9.49
C TRP A 141 3.74 -4.50 10.62
N TRP A 142 3.92 -3.23 10.26
CA TRP A 142 3.93 -2.11 11.16
C TRP A 142 2.55 -1.87 11.78
N GLY A 143 1.50 -1.94 10.98
CA GLY A 143 0.12 -1.81 11.46
C GLY A 143 -0.27 -2.94 12.40
N ALA A 144 0.10 -4.17 12.07
CA ALA A 144 -0.16 -5.33 12.91
C ALA A 144 0.60 -5.25 14.25
N PHE A 145 1.88 -4.84 14.21
CA PHE A 145 2.65 -4.63 15.43
C PHE A 145 2.09 -3.47 16.27
N ALA A 146 1.77 -2.33 15.64
CA ALA A 146 1.20 -1.19 16.35
C ALA A 146 -0.15 -1.51 16.99
N ALA A 147 -1.00 -2.28 16.31
CA ALA A 147 -2.27 -2.75 16.87
C ALA A 147 -2.08 -3.70 18.07
N SER A 148 -1.12 -4.61 17.99
CA SER A 148 -0.72 -5.51 19.08
C SER A 148 -0.11 -4.75 20.26
N ALA A 149 0.78 -3.79 19.98
CA ALA A 149 1.47 -3.02 21.01
C ALA A 149 0.56 -1.99 21.71
N SER A 150 -0.47 -1.48 21.04
CA SER A 150 -1.38 -0.46 21.61
C SER A 150 -2.43 -1.00 22.57
N GLY A 151 -2.49 -2.30 22.82
CA GLY A 151 -3.38 -2.91 23.82
C GLY A 151 -4.87 -2.70 23.53
N ALA A 152 -5.27 -2.66 22.24
CA ALA A 152 -6.65 -2.49 21.85
C ALA A 152 -7.53 -3.60 22.43
N LYS A 153 -8.24 -3.32 23.54
CA LYS A 153 -9.20 -4.23 24.18
C LYS A 153 -10.33 -4.51 23.20
N GLY A 154 -10.49 -5.77 22.79
CA GLY A 154 -11.65 -6.21 22.06
C GLY A 154 -12.92 -5.95 22.88
N SER A 155 -13.83 -5.13 22.38
CA SER A 155 -15.13 -4.92 22.99
C SER A 155 -16.00 -6.16 22.77
N SER A 156 -16.40 -6.83 23.87
CA SER A 156 -17.41 -7.87 23.84
C SER A 156 -18.79 -7.23 23.60
N VAL A 157 -19.48 -7.69 22.58
CA VAL A 157 -20.91 -7.36 22.38
C VAL A 157 -21.73 -8.46 23.01
N VAL A 158 -22.50 -8.13 24.06
CA VAL A 158 -23.48 -9.03 24.64
C VAL A 158 -24.78 -8.88 23.86
N ARG A 159 -25.27 -9.96 23.27
CA ARG A 159 -26.61 -10.10 22.73
C ARG A 159 -27.20 -11.40 23.25
N ASP A 160 -28.35 -11.31 23.88
CA ASP A 160 -29.17 -12.44 24.38
C ASP A 160 -28.51 -13.35 25.43
N GLY A 161 -27.82 -12.75 26.44
CA GLY A 161 -27.46 -13.50 27.67
C GLY A 161 -26.44 -14.63 27.48
N ARG A 162 -25.79 -14.77 26.31
CA ARG A 162 -24.70 -15.74 26.10
C ARG A 162 -23.44 -15.03 25.63
N GLN A 163 -22.37 -15.23 26.36
CA GLN A 163 -21.03 -14.74 26.01
C GLN A 163 -20.47 -15.59 24.85
N VAL A 164 -20.27 -14.99 23.71
CA VAL A 164 -19.52 -15.61 22.60
C VAL A 164 -18.11 -15.04 22.62
N ALA A 165 -17.15 -15.85 23.04
CA ALA A 165 -15.74 -15.49 22.98
C ALA A 165 -15.29 -15.40 21.52
N ARG A 166 -14.72 -14.26 21.13
CA ARG A 166 -13.93 -14.17 19.90
C ARG A 166 -12.54 -14.72 20.20
N LEU A 167 -12.19 -15.80 19.51
CA LEU A 167 -10.83 -16.33 19.46
C LEU A 167 -9.94 -15.32 18.71
N SER A 168 -8.81 -14.96 19.32
CA SER A 168 -7.75 -14.19 18.67
C SER A 168 -6.94 -15.11 17.76
N ASP A 169 -6.37 -14.57 16.66
CA ASP A 169 -5.62 -15.27 15.61
C ASP A 169 -4.31 -15.96 16.06
N SER A 170 -4.17 -16.33 17.33
CA SER A 170 -2.93 -16.90 17.91
C SER A 170 -2.95 -18.41 18.18
N ASP A 171 -4.05 -19.12 17.90
CA ASP A 171 -4.12 -20.55 18.19
C ASP A 171 -3.79 -21.43 16.99
N TYR A 172 -2.49 -21.58 16.68
CA TYR A 172 -1.99 -22.69 15.88
C TYR A 172 -1.15 -23.64 16.74
N TYR A 173 -1.64 -24.87 16.86
CA TYR A 173 -1.14 -25.98 17.69
C TYR A 173 0.28 -26.42 17.37
N PRO A 174 1.05 -26.92 18.37
CA PRO A 174 2.31 -27.61 18.14
C PRO A 174 2.06 -29.10 17.88
N LEU A 175 2.56 -29.65 16.80
CA LEU A 175 2.75 -31.09 16.63
C LEU A 175 4.10 -31.50 17.20
N SER A 176 4.03 -32.48 18.10
CA SER A 176 5.13 -33.11 18.82
C SER A 176 6.12 -33.82 17.89
N ALA A 177 7.41 -33.62 18.17
CA ALA A 177 8.53 -34.32 17.53
C ALA A 177 8.78 -35.71 18.14
N PRO A 178 9.29 -36.68 17.38
CA PRO A 178 9.99 -37.82 17.95
C PRO A 178 11.52 -37.63 17.93
N SER A 179 12.10 -37.98 19.04
CA SER A 179 13.55 -38.03 19.31
C SER A 179 14.31 -39.03 18.45
N GLY A 180 15.46 -38.62 17.92
CA GLY A 180 16.42 -39.54 17.32
C GLY A 180 17.81 -38.90 17.27
N LYS A 181 18.68 -39.38 18.15
CA LYS A 181 20.11 -39.07 18.17
C LYS A 181 20.82 -39.68 16.96
N ASN A 182 21.70 -38.94 16.30
CA ASN A 182 22.95 -39.47 15.78
C ASN A 182 24.00 -38.38 15.55
N THR A 183 25.13 -38.61 16.16
CA THR A 183 26.41 -37.91 16.07
C THR A 183 27.12 -38.27 14.76
N VAL A 184 27.77 -37.31 14.09
CA VAL A 184 29.10 -37.43 13.43
C VAL A 184 29.56 -36.08 12.86
N GLY A 185 30.79 -35.67 13.25
CA GLY A 185 31.78 -35.02 12.37
C GLY A 185 31.72 -33.51 12.14
N GLU A 186 32.54 -32.76 12.84
CA GLU A 186 32.91 -31.39 12.52
C GLU A 186 33.61 -31.24 11.16
N PRO A 187 33.42 -30.12 10.47
CA PRO A 187 34.54 -29.47 9.80
C PRO A 187 34.67 -27.99 10.17
N ALA A 188 35.91 -27.60 10.20
CA ALA A 188 36.58 -26.38 10.51
C ALA A 188 35.78 -25.08 10.34
N THR A 189 35.69 -24.34 11.42
CA THR A 189 35.18 -22.99 11.55
C THR A 189 36.17 -21.98 10.98
N LEU A 190 35.83 -21.32 9.89
CA LEU A 190 36.43 -20.05 9.50
C LEU A 190 35.68 -18.96 10.25
N VAL A 191 36.30 -18.48 11.31
CA VAL A 191 35.83 -17.32 12.09
C VAL A 191 36.10 -16.06 11.26
N LEU A 192 35.07 -15.55 10.61
CA LEU A 192 35.02 -14.14 10.20
C LEU A 192 34.54 -13.35 11.40
N GLU A 193 35.47 -12.63 12.04
CA GLU A 193 35.14 -11.65 13.08
C GLU A 193 34.17 -10.62 12.51
N ALA A 194 32.93 -10.70 12.95
CA ALA A 194 31.95 -9.63 12.78
C ALA A 194 32.40 -8.47 13.68
N ALA A 195 32.66 -7.31 13.08
CA ALA A 195 32.93 -6.10 13.82
C ALA A 195 31.83 -5.83 14.86
N PRO A 196 32.16 -5.47 16.10
CA PRO A 196 31.16 -5.26 17.15
C PRO A 196 30.24 -4.12 16.78
N ALA A 197 28.94 -4.39 16.75
CA ALA A 197 27.90 -3.39 16.61
C ALA A 197 28.07 -2.35 17.73
N ARG A 198 28.31 -1.10 17.36
CA ARG A 198 28.45 0.02 18.32
C ARG A 198 27.11 0.27 19.01
N SER A 199 26.93 -0.34 20.17
CA SER A 199 25.82 -0.06 21.11
C SER A 199 25.92 1.34 21.74
N ASP A 200 27.03 2.05 21.49
CA ASP A 200 27.39 3.27 22.21
C ASP A 200 26.74 4.55 21.68
N ASP A 201 26.21 4.56 20.44
CA ASP A 201 25.76 5.84 19.84
C ASP A 201 24.41 6.33 20.40
N ALA A 202 23.49 5.42 20.72
CA ALA A 202 22.22 5.80 21.34
C ALA A 202 22.41 6.26 22.80
N ALA A 203 23.29 5.57 23.54
CA ALA A 203 23.62 5.94 24.91
C ALA A 203 24.38 7.27 24.99
N ARG A 204 25.29 7.56 24.04
CA ARG A 204 26.03 8.82 23.97
C ARG A 204 25.16 10.01 23.60
N PHE A 205 24.15 9.84 22.75
CA PHE A 205 23.25 10.92 22.34
C PHE A 205 22.32 11.33 23.49
N LEU A 206 21.83 10.36 24.27
CA LEU A 206 20.98 10.61 25.44
C LEU A 206 21.76 11.09 26.66
N ALA A 207 23.04 10.73 26.82
CA ALA A 207 23.90 11.21 27.87
C ALA A 207 24.27 12.70 27.71
N ALA A 208 24.11 13.30 26.53
CA ALA A 208 24.38 14.69 26.26
C ALA A 208 23.25 15.66 26.72
N GLN A 209 22.09 15.11 27.17
CA GLN A 209 20.97 15.90 27.72
C GLN A 209 20.65 15.42 29.15
N ASP A 210 21.39 15.89 30.12
CA ASP A 210 21.51 15.39 31.51
C ASP A 210 20.16 15.25 32.26
N ASP A 211 19.14 16.07 31.98
CA ASP A 211 17.82 15.99 32.63
C ASP A 211 16.79 15.06 31.90
N THR A 212 16.93 14.88 30.60
CA THR A 212 16.01 14.00 29.83
C THR A 212 16.26 12.51 30.09
N ALA A 213 17.49 12.13 30.39
CA ALA A 213 17.87 10.75 30.75
C ALA A 213 17.21 10.25 32.05
N LYS A 214 16.69 11.13 32.89
CA LYS A 214 16.04 10.77 34.16
C LYS A 214 14.58 10.40 34.04
N SER A 215 13.91 10.78 32.92
CA SER A 215 12.49 10.47 32.71
C SER A 215 12.20 8.96 32.75
N PRO A 216 11.21 8.50 33.52
CA PRO A 216 10.78 7.11 33.53
C PRO A 216 10.41 6.59 32.13
N ALA A 217 9.75 7.41 31.31
CA ALA A 217 9.37 7.03 29.93
C ALA A 217 10.61 6.82 29.03
N VAL A 218 11.65 7.64 29.17
CA VAL A 218 12.92 7.47 28.44
C VAL A 218 13.64 6.19 28.90
N LYS A 219 13.65 5.88 30.19
CA LYS A 219 14.25 4.66 30.71
C LYS A 219 13.55 3.42 30.17
N GLN A 220 12.20 3.41 30.14
CA GLN A 220 11.44 2.31 29.57
C GLN A 220 11.65 2.17 28.07
N PHE A 221 11.71 3.27 27.32
CA PHE A 221 12.07 3.26 25.89
C PHE A 221 13.44 2.61 25.65
N ASN A 222 14.46 3.07 26.38
CA ASN A 222 15.83 2.54 26.22
C ASN A 222 15.91 1.05 26.56
N SER A 223 15.26 0.63 27.63
CA SER A 223 15.21 -0.78 28.03
C SER A 223 14.48 -1.62 27.00
N TRP A 224 13.33 -1.16 26.51
CA TRP A 224 12.59 -1.83 25.46
C TRP A 224 13.42 -1.98 24.17
N LEU A 225 14.07 -0.87 23.74
CA LEU A 225 14.87 -0.85 22.52
C LEU A 225 16.08 -1.79 22.63
N LEU A 226 16.73 -1.83 23.79
CA LEU A 226 17.86 -2.72 24.05
C LEU A 226 17.43 -4.19 23.95
N GLU A 227 16.43 -4.58 24.75
CA GLU A 227 15.97 -5.97 24.82
C GLU A 227 15.37 -6.46 23.48
N PHE A 228 14.63 -5.59 22.80
CA PHE A 228 14.12 -5.89 21.46
C PHE A 228 15.24 -6.08 20.44
N ASN A 229 16.29 -5.25 20.50
CA ASN A 229 17.42 -5.33 19.56
C ASN A 229 18.33 -6.53 19.82
N GLU A 230 18.46 -7.02 21.05
CA GLU A 230 19.26 -8.22 21.36
C GLU A 230 18.70 -9.49 20.73
N ALA A 231 17.43 -9.49 20.36
CA ALA A 231 16.73 -10.65 19.73
C ALA A 231 16.70 -11.93 20.58
N ASP A 232 16.96 -11.82 21.90
CA ASP A 232 16.82 -12.92 22.85
C ASP A 232 15.37 -12.99 23.35
N LYS A 233 14.63 -14.00 22.88
CA LYS A 233 13.22 -14.17 23.23
C LYS A 233 12.99 -14.30 24.74
N ALA A 234 13.89 -14.99 25.47
CA ALA A 234 13.71 -15.21 26.91
C ALA A 234 13.92 -13.92 27.70
N LYS A 235 14.94 -13.13 27.37
CA LYS A 235 15.20 -11.83 27.97
C LYS A 235 14.06 -10.85 27.66
N PHE A 236 13.64 -10.76 26.38
CA PHE A 236 12.57 -9.86 25.99
C PHE A 236 11.25 -10.23 26.65
N LYS A 237 10.97 -11.55 26.79
CA LYS A 237 9.80 -12.03 27.56
C LYS A 237 9.86 -11.59 29.03
N ALA A 238 10.99 -11.77 29.69
CA ALA A 238 11.17 -11.33 31.09
C ALA A 238 11.01 -9.81 31.24
N PHE A 239 11.50 -9.03 30.28
CA PHE A 239 11.24 -7.60 30.23
C PHE A 239 9.76 -7.28 30.12
N LEU A 240 9.01 -7.93 29.21
CA LEU A 240 7.58 -7.73 29.05
C LEU A 240 6.80 -8.14 30.31
N GLU A 241 7.11 -9.27 30.92
CA GLU A 241 6.46 -9.73 32.18
C GLU A 241 6.59 -8.68 33.30
N LYS A 242 7.71 -8.01 33.37
CA LYS A 242 7.97 -6.97 34.37
C LYS A 242 7.32 -5.63 34.02
N ASN A 243 7.48 -5.17 32.77
CA ASN A 243 7.22 -3.79 32.38
C ASN A 243 6.00 -3.60 31.49
N TYR A 244 5.51 -4.65 30.78
CA TYR A 244 4.36 -4.60 29.88
C TYR A 244 3.62 -5.96 29.81
N PRO A 245 3.08 -6.45 30.93
CA PRO A 245 2.58 -7.84 31.08
C PRO A 245 1.47 -8.21 30.09
N ASP A 246 0.61 -7.26 29.72
CA ASP A 246 -0.50 -7.48 28.77
C ASP A 246 -0.01 -7.89 27.36
N GLN A 247 1.25 -7.64 27.03
CA GLN A 247 1.84 -7.93 25.73
C GLN A 247 2.68 -9.23 25.69
N VAL A 248 2.82 -9.94 26.79
CA VAL A 248 3.60 -11.19 26.84
C VAL A 248 3.05 -12.25 25.88
N LYS A 249 1.73 -12.28 25.68
CA LYS A 249 1.06 -13.19 24.74
C LYS A 249 1.45 -12.96 23.29
N GLU A 250 1.90 -11.74 22.93
CA GLU A 250 2.29 -11.34 21.58
C GLU A 250 3.78 -11.53 21.30
N ILE A 251 4.52 -12.19 22.20
CA ILE A 251 5.99 -12.31 22.13
C ILE A 251 6.46 -12.93 20.81
N ASP A 252 5.76 -13.92 20.27
CA ASP A 252 6.16 -14.57 19.02
C ASP A 252 5.99 -13.64 17.82
N GLY A 253 4.91 -12.87 17.79
CA GLY A 253 4.69 -11.82 16.81
C GLY A 253 5.76 -10.75 16.88
N MET A 254 6.10 -10.29 18.10
CA MET A 254 7.15 -9.28 18.32
C MET A 254 8.53 -9.78 17.89
N MET A 255 8.86 -11.03 18.17
CA MET A 255 10.13 -11.64 17.72
C MET A 255 10.16 -11.86 16.20
N GLY A 256 9.02 -12.17 15.58
CA GLY A 256 8.86 -12.17 14.13
C GLY A 256 9.14 -10.79 13.53
N PHE A 257 8.55 -9.76 14.10
CA PHE A 257 8.76 -8.38 13.70
C PHE A 257 10.22 -7.92 13.90
N ARG A 258 10.85 -8.34 15.02
CA ARG A 258 12.28 -8.11 15.24
C ARG A 258 13.17 -8.72 14.14
N ARG A 259 12.88 -9.96 13.73
CA ARG A 259 13.61 -10.59 12.63
C ARG A 259 13.42 -9.86 11.31
N MET A 260 12.20 -9.36 11.05
CA MET A 260 11.94 -8.60 9.84
C MET A 260 12.67 -7.26 9.80
N THR A 261 12.65 -6.48 10.89
CA THR A 261 13.20 -5.13 10.93
C THR A 261 14.71 -5.07 11.15
N GLY A 262 15.32 -6.19 11.58
CA GLY A 262 16.68 -6.18 12.07
C GLY A 262 16.84 -5.44 13.40
N GLY A 263 15.73 -5.01 14.04
CA GLY A 263 15.68 -4.08 15.16
C GLY A 263 15.71 -2.63 14.71
N PHE A 264 15.90 -1.72 15.67
CA PHE A 264 15.81 -0.30 15.43
C PHE A 264 17.06 0.46 15.87
N GLU A 265 17.36 1.53 15.14
CA GLU A 265 18.28 2.58 15.55
C GLU A 265 17.46 3.80 15.98
N PHE A 266 17.73 4.33 17.17
CA PHE A 266 17.18 5.61 17.59
C PHE A 266 17.82 6.75 16.80
N LYS A 267 16.98 7.68 16.29
CA LYS A 267 17.45 8.82 15.49
C LYS A 267 17.24 10.16 16.16
N LYS A 268 16.07 10.41 16.78
CA LYS A 268 15.72 11.72 17.32
C LYS A 268 14.58 11.62 18.34
N ALA A 269 14.66 12.38 19.43
CA ALA A 269 13.51 12.63 20.30
C ALA A 269 12.65 13.76 19.72
N GLU A 270 11.33 13.57 19.73
CA GLU A 270 10.35 14.59 19.34
C GLU A 270 9.65 15.18 20.58
N LYS A 271 9.41 14.35 21.59
CA LYS A 271 8.75 14.77 22.85
C LYS A 271 9.30 13.95 24.02
N VAL A 272 9.59 14.61 25.12
CA VAL A 272 10.05 13.99 26.37
C VAL A 272 9.31 14.62 27.52
N ASP A 273 8.51 13.82 28.24
CA ASP A 273 7.87 14.16 29.51
C ASP A 273 8.20 13.08 30.55
N GLU A 274 7.75 13.23 31.78
CA GLU A 274 7.94 12.23 32.84
C GLU A 274 7.31 10.86 32.46
N THR A 275 6.09 10.88 31.91
CA THR A 275 5.31 9.70 31.60
C THR A 275 5.20 9.40 30.11
N THR A 276 5.70 10.27 29.23
CA THR A 276 5.56 10.11 27.77
C THR A 276 6.90 10.35 27.07
N PHE A 277 7.25 9.45 26.16
CA PHE A 277 8.36 9.67 25.22
C PHE A 277 7.86 9.43 23.80
N VAL A 278 8.22 10.33 22.88
CA VAL A 278 8.03 10.18 21.44
C VAL A 278 9.34 10.41 20.73
N GLY A 279 9.71 9.50 19.85
CA GLY A 279 10.96 9.60 19.10
C GLY A 279 10.86 8.95 17.72
N ILE A 280 11.85 9.26 16.90
CA ILE A 280 12.02 8.66 15.57
C ILE A 280 13.03 7.53 15.66
N VAL A 281 12.64 6.37 15.14
CA VAL A 281 13.51 5.20 14.98
C VAL A 281 13.61 4.80 13.51
N LYS A 282 14.73 4.19 13.11
CA LYS A 282 14.96 3.63 11.79
C LYS A 282 15.15 2.12 11.91
N GLU A 283 14.56 1.33 11.01
CA GLU A 283 14.90 -0.09 10.89
C GLU A 283 16.39 -0.27 10.56
N ARG A 284 17.04 -1.25 11.18
CA ARG A 284 18.44 -1.58 10.87
C ARG A 284 18.62 -2.19 9.49
N ASP A 285 17.64 -2.98 9.05
CA ASP A 285 17.71 -3.72 7.78
C ASP A 285 17.02 -3.02 6.61
N SER A 286 16.56 -1.79 6.77
CA SER A 286 15.92 -1.03 5.68
C SER A 286 16.07 0.49 5.87
N ASP A 287 15.59 1.26 4.90
CA ASP A 287 15.49 2.73 4.98
C ASP A 287 14.15 3.20 5.59
N THR A 288 13.43 2.30 6.25
CA THR A 288 12.12 2.60 6.86
C THR A 288 12.29 3.30 8.19
N PHE A 289 11.53 4.39 8.38
CA PHE A 289 11.45 5.14 9.62
C PHE A 289 10.09 4.94 10.30
N ALA A 290 10.10 5.01 11.63
CA ALA A 290 8.88 5.01 12.41
C ALA A 290 8.92 6.03 13.52
N ARG A 291 7.75 6.53 13.89
CA ARG A 291 7.53 7.27 15.14
C ARG A 291 7.19 6.26 16.22
N PHE A 292 8.05 6.19 17.21
CA PHE A 292 7.87 5.40 18.42
C PHE A 292 7.28 6.30 19.51
N ALA A 293 6.20 5.87 20.13
CA ALA A 293 5.59 6.57 21.25
C ALA A 293 5.35 5.60 22.40
N ILE A 294 5.74 5.98 23.61
CA ILE A 294 5.55 5.19 24.81
C ILE A 294 4.94 6.06 25.92
N GLU A 295 3.95 5.50 26.63
CA GLU A 295 3.37 6.07 27.83
C GLU A 295 3.59 5.09 28.99
N VAL A 296 3.97 5.62 30.16
CA VAL A 296 4.22 4.83 31.37
C VAL A 296 3.34 5.30 32.54
N GLU A 297 3.15 4.44 33.52
CA GLU A 297 2.48 4.80 34.79
C GLU A 297 3.22 5.97 35.47
N PRO A 298 2.50 6.93 36.08
CA PRO A 298 3.12 8.05 36.78
C PRO A 298 3.85 7.66 38.07
N THR A 299 3.55 6.47 38.60
CA THR A 299 4.11 5.95 39.85
C THR A 299 4.97 4.72 39.61
N GLU A 300 5.95 4.47 40.49
CA GLU A 300 6.74 3.24 40.46
C GLU A 300 5.85 1.99 40.42
N PRO A 301 6.16 0.96 39.61
CA PRO A 301 7.41 0.78 38.87
C PRO A 301 7.42 1.37 37.46
N HIS A 302 6.56 2.35 37.14
CA HIS A 302 6.45 3.02 35.82
C HIS A 302 6.27 2.05 34.66
N ARG A 303 5.31 1.12 34.80
CA ARG A 303 5.01 0.14 33.75
C ARG A 303 4.54 0.82 32.47
N ILE A 304 4.80 0.17 31.35
CA ILE A 304 4.31 0.64 30.07
C ILE A 304 2.79 0.46 30.02
N VAL A 305 2.08 1.55 29.79
CA VAL A 305 0.62 1.59 29.63
C VAL A 305 0.27 1.49 28.13
N LYS A 306 1.08 2.16 27.29
CA LYS A 306 0.87 2.21 25.87
C LYS A 306 2.19 2.28 25.11
N LEU A 307 2.26 1.55 24.00
CA LEU A 307 3.36 1.63 23.04
C LEU A 307 2.79 1.66 21.63
N ASP A 308 3.10 2.70 20.89
CA ASP A 308 2.76 2.85 19.48
C ASP A 308 4.03 2.90 18.64
N LEU A 309 4.00 2.24 17.49
CA LEU A 309 5.06 2.26 16.51
C LEU A 309 4.42 2.44 15.14
N ASN A 310 4.52 3.62 14.56
CA ASN A 310 3.86 3.97 13.32
C ASN A 310 4.89 4.33 12.25
N ARG A 311 4.83 3.66 11.09
CA ARG A 311 5.67 4.02 9.93
C ARG A 311 5.44 5.48 9.56
N ILE A 312 6.54 6.18 9.24
CA ILE A 312 6.53 7.56 8.76
C ILE A 312 7.40 7.68 7.51
N PRO A 313 7.17 8.66 6.66
CA PRO A 313 8.13 9.04 5.63
C PRO A 313 9.50 9.35 6.26
N ALA A 314 10.58 9.04 5.53
CA ALA A 314 11.92 9.38 6.00
C ALA A 314 12.01 10.90 6.26
N PRO A 315 12.39 11.35 7.46
CA PRO A 315 12.62 12.77 7.70
C PRO A 315 13.74 13.29 6.78
N ALA A 316 13.60 14.52 6.29
CA ALA A 316 14.51 15.07 5.29
C ALA A 316 16.00 15.00 5.72
N GLU A 317 16.26 15.19 7.01
CA GLU A 317 17.60 15.11 7.60
C GLU A 317 18.21 13.70 7.59
N PHE A 318 17.41 12.65 7.45
CA PHE A 318 17.82 11.25 7.43
C PHE A 318 17.51 10.56 6.09
N ALA A 319 16.94 11.30 5.13
CA ALA A 319 16.61 10.76 3.83
C ALA A 319 17.87 10.30 3.09
N VAL A 320 17.76 9.16 2.43
CA VAL A 320 18.84 8.64 1.59
C VAL A 320 19.02 9.57 0.39
N SER A 321 20.26 9.95 0.10
CA SER A 321 20.57 10.78 -1.07
C SER A 321 20.37 9.98 -2.35
N ARG A 322 19.77 10.63 -3.35
CA ARG A 322 19.72 10.11 -4.72
C ARG A 322 21.13 9.99 -5.29
N MET A 323 21.34 9.01 -6.13
CA MET A 323 22.64 8.66 -6.71
C MET A 323 22.58 8.76 -8.23
N SER A 324 23.73 8.73 -8.92
CA SER A 324 23.73 8.44 -10.35
C SER A 324 23.23 7.01 -10.60
N GLU A 325 22.74 6.74 -11.81
CA GLU A 325 22.23 5.40 -12.18
C GLU A 325 23.27 4.30 -11.91
N ASP A 326 24.53 4.52 -12.32
CA ASP A 326 25.62 3.56 -12.11
C ASP A 326 25.91 3.32 -10.61
N GLN A 327 25.89 4.39 -9.80
CA GLN A 327 26.08 4.28 -8.36
C GLN A 327 24.91 3.54 -7.68
N ALA A 328 23.68 3.81 -8.09
CA ALA A 328 22.50 3.15 -7.58
C ALA A 328 22.49 1.65 -7.92
N VAL A 329 22.89 1.29 -9.15
CA VAL A 329 23.04 -0.10 -9.59
C VAL A 329 24.17 -0.82 -8.83
N ALA A 330 25.30 -0.15 -8.63
CA ALA A 330 26.40 -0.73 -7.84
C ALA A 330 25.99 -0.99 -6.39
N ALA A 331 25.28 -0.03 -5.77
CA ALA A 331 24.73 -0.18 -4.43
C ALA A 331 23.69 -1.31 -4.36
N LEU A 332 22.82 -1.44 -5.38
CA LEU A 332 21.85 -2.54 -5.47
C LEU A 332 22.55 -3.91 -5.51
N ARG A 333 23.60 -4.06 -6.32
CA ARG A 333 24.39 -5.31 -6.38
C ARG A 333 24.95 -5.69 -5.03
N ALA A 334 25.61 -4.74 -4.35
CA ALA A 334 26.19 -4.97 -3.03
C ALA A 334 25.12 -5.36 -2.00
N GLU A 335 23.95 -4.72 -2.04
CA GLU A 335 22.84 -5.05 -1.14
C GLU A 335 22.23 -6.42 -1.43
N ILE A 336 22.08 -6.80 -2.70
CA ILE A 336 21.64 -8.14 -3.10
C ILE A 336 22.62 -9.18 -2.58
N ASP A 337 23.93 -9.01 -2.82
CA ASP A 337 24.97 -9.94 -2.40
C ASP A 337 24.96 -10.14 -0.88
N ARG A 338 24.83 -9.05 -0.12
CA ARG A 338 24.69 -9.08 1.34
C ARG A 338 23.46 -9.89 1.78
N ARG A 339 22.30 -9.67 1.15
CA ARG A 339 21.04 -10.36 1.49
C ARG A 339 21.07 -11.84 1.10
N VAL A 340 21.66 -12.15 -0.04
CA VAL A 340 21.82 -13.54 -0.50
C VAL A 340 22.75 -14.32 0.43
N ALA A 341 23.86 -13.71 0.85
CA ALA A 341 24.78 -14.31 1.83
C ALA A 341 24.12 -14.58 3.19
N ALA A 342 23.14 -13.74 3.58
CA ALA A 342 22.36 -13.88 4.81
C ALA A 342 21.11 -14.77 4.67
N ASP A 343 20.89 -15.46 3.55
CA ASP A 343 19.66 -16.21 3.20
C ASP A 343 18.38 -15.33 3.39
N ALA A 344 18.49 -14.02 3.14
CA ALA A 344 17.43 -13.04 3.27
C ALA A 344 16.85 -12.60 1.91
N PHE A 345 17.42 -13.06 0.80
CA PHE A 345 16.88 -12.88 -0.55
C PHE A 345 17.19 -14.10 -1.43
N SER A 346 16.17 -14.56 -2.11
CA SER A 346 16.22 -15.57 -3.18
C SER A 346 15.11 -15.20 -4.17
N GLY A 347 15.47 -14.86 -5.43
CA GLY A 347 14.50 -14.33 -6.37
C GLY A 347 15.13 -13.72 -7.61
N ALA A 348 14.39 -12.86 -8.28
CA ALA A 348 14.83 -12.10 -9.45
C ALA A 348 14.54 -10.60 -9.28
N VAL A 349 15.39 -9.78 -9.88
CA VAL A 349 15.31 -8.31 -9.86
C VAL A 349 15.48 -7.79 -11.28
N MET A 350 14.63 -6.84 -11.68
CA MET A 350 14.77 -6.10 -12.93
C MET A 350 14.52 -4.61 -12.67
N VAL A 351 15.38 -3.77 -13.21
CA VAL A 351 15.24 -2.33 -13.24
C VAL A 351 15.35 -1.88 -14.68
N THR A 352 14.36 -1.14 -15.16
CA THR A 352 14.38 -0.55 -16.50
C THR A 352 14.24 0.95 -16.43
N LYS A 353 14.66 1.66 -17.49
CA LYS A 353 14.41 3.08 -17.71
C LYS A 353 13.89 3.29 -19.11
N ASN A 354 12.65 3.78 -19.25
CA ASN A 354 12.01 3.97 -20.55
C ASN A 354 12.08 2.70 -21.43
N GLY A 355 11.76 1.53 -20.85
CA GLY A 355 11.78 0.21 -21.51
C GLY A 355 13.19 -0.37 -21.76
N LYS A 356 14.27 0.30 -21.36
CA LYS A 356 15.63 -0.22 -21.49
C LYS A 356 16.11 -0.81 -20.18
N THR A 357 16.63 -2.04 -20.22
CA THR A 357 17.17 -2.70 -19.04
C THR A 357 18.39 -1.96 -18.50
N VAL A 358 18.31 -1.50 -17.26
CA VAL A 358 19.40 -0.90 -16.47
C VAL A 358 20.07 -1.97 -15.62
N PHE A 359 19.28 -2.88 -15.05
CA PHE A 359 19.75 -4.00 -14.24
C PHE A 359 18.83 -5.20 -14.40
N SER A 360 19.39 -6.42 -14.48
CA SER A 360 18.65 -7.68 -14.39
C SER A 360 19.53 -8.74 -13.73
N GLY A 361 18.94 -9.54 -12.83
CA GLY A 361 19.66 -10.64 -12.17
C GLY A 361 18.72 -11.58 -11.43
N ALA A 362 19.16 -12.83 -11.25
CA ALA A 362 18.47 -13.83 -10.47
C ALA A 362 19.43 -14.50 -9.49
N TYR A 363 18.95 -14.78 -8.27
CA TYR A 363 19.75 -15.17 -7.12
C TYR A 363 19.07 -16.24 -6.30
N GLY A 364 19.86 -17.02 -5.56
CA GLY A 364 19.36 -18.08 -4.70
C GLY A 364 18.81 -19.28 -5.48
N LEU A 365 17.98 -20.10 -4.83
CA LEU A 365 17.50 -21.37 -5.33
C LEU A 365 15.99 -21.36 -5.58
N ALA A 366 15.58 -21.76 -6.79
CA ALA A 366 14.20 -22.01 -7.18
C ALA A 366 13.66 -23.29 -6.51
N ASP A 367 14.53 -24.28 -6.35
CA ASP A 367 14.24 -25.52 -5.65
C ASP A 367 15.45 -25.85 -4.76
N ARG A 368 15.28 -25.72 -3.43
CA ARG A 368 16.35 -25.93 -2.45
C ARG A 368 16.74 -27.40 -2.33
N GLU A 369 15.79 -28.31 -2.45
CA GLU A 369 16.00 -29.75 -2.36
C GLU A 369 16.80 -30.24 -3.54
N LYS A 370 16.41 -29.85 -4.77
CA LYS A 370 17.11 -30.22 -6.01
C LYS A 370 18.28 -29.31 -6.35
N LYS A 371 18.56 -28.28 -5.54
CA LYS A 371 19.62 -27.29 -5.76
C LYS A 371 19.51 -26.57 -7.11
N ILE A 372 18.27 -26.36 -7.61
CA ILE A 372 18.02 -25.64 -8.86
C ILE A 372 18.08 -24.14 -8.57
N LYS A 373 18.92 -23.41 -9.31
CA LYS A 373 19.05 -21.96 -9.17
C LYS A 373 17.87 -21.22 -9.76
N ASN A 374 17.52 -20.09 -9.16
CA ASN A 374 16.65 -19.10 -9.81
C ASN A 374 17.32 -18.57 -11.08
N ARG A 375 16.51 -18.22 -12.07
CA ARG A 375 16.90 -17.70 -13.39
C ARG A 375 16.05 -16.46 -13.68
N PRO A 376 16.43 -15.58 -14.62
CA PRO A 376 15.62 -14.43 -15.01
C PRO A 376 14.20 -14.81 -15.48
N ASP A 377 14.06 -15.99 -16.11
CA ASP A 377 12.78 -16.55 -16.58
C ASP A 377 12.08 -17.46 -15.54
N SER A 378 12.58 -17.53 -14.31
CA SER A 378 11.88 -18.21 -13.22
C SER A 378 10.56 -17.51 -12.91
N GLN A 379 9.51 -18.32 -12.76
CA GLN A 379 8.17 -17.84 -12.44
C GLN A 379 7.97 -17.89 -10.93
N PHE A 380 7.69 -16.74 -10.34
CA PHE A 380 7.46 -16.58 -8.91
C PHE A 380 6.00 -16.30 -8.64
N ARG A 381 5.49 -16.74 -7.50
CA ARG A 381 4.17 -16.34 -7.02
C ARG A 381 4.18 -14.86 -6.64
N ILE A 382 3.18 -14.15 -7.13
CA ILE A 382 3.12 -12.68 -7.04
C ILE A 382 2.14 -12.16 -5.99
N GLY A 383 1.42 -13.05 -5.29
CA GLY A 383 0.47 -12.64 -4.25
C GLY A 383 -0.50 -11.58 -4.75
N SER A 384 -0.67 -10.52 -3.97
CA SER A 384 -1.64 -9.45 -4.23
C SER A 384 -1.39 -8.60 -5.46
N MET A 385 -0.27 -8.77 -6.16
CA MET A 385 -0.02 -8.05 -7.42
C MET A 385 -1.07 -8.37 -8.50
N ASN A 386 -1.77 -9.51 -8.41
CA ASN A 386 -2.93 -9.82 -9.26
C ASN A 386 -3.99 -8.71 -9.25
N LYS A 387 -4.08 -7.93 -8.16
CA LYS A 387 -5.05 -6.84 -8.05
C LYS A 387 -4.88 -5.77 -9.12
N MET A 388 -3.65 -5.54 -9.56
CA MET A 388 -3.37 -4.63 -10.67
C MET A 388 -4.06 -5.09 -11.95
N PHE A 389 -3.97 -6.39 -12.27
CA PHE A 389 -4.60 -6.98 -13.46
C PHE A 389 -6.13 -6.95 -13.37
N THR A 390 -6.67 -7.24 -12.18
CA THR A 390 -8.11 -7.16 -11.91
C THR A 390 -8.65 -5.73 -12.05
N ALA A 391 -7.92 -4.76 -11.54
CA ALA A 391 -8.29 -3.35 -11.63
C ALA A 391 -8.24 -2.85 -13.08
N VAL A 392 -7.21 -3.21 -13.85
CA VAL A 392 -7.15 -2.93 -15.30
C VAL A 392 -8.36 -3.54 -16.02
N SER A 393 -8.66 -4.82 -15.78
CA SER A 393 -9.82 -5.51 -16.37
C SER A 393 -11.15 -4.82 -16.03
N THR A 394 -11.30 -4.40 -14.78
CA THR A 394 -12.48 -3.64 -14.31
C THR A 394 -12.58 -2.29 -15.04
N LEU A 395 -11.48 -1.54 -15.13
CA LEU A 395 -11.47 -0.23 -15.79
C LEU A 395 -11.65 -0.36 -17.32
N GLN A 396 -11.20 -1.44 -17.96
CA GLN A 396 -11.51 -1.71 -19.37
C GLN A 396 -13.03 -1.84 -19.59
N LEU A 397 -13.72 -2.53 -18.69
CA LEU A 397 -15.19 -2.63 -18.77
C LEU A 397 -15.88 -1.29 -18.47
N VAL A 398 -15.31 -0.48 -17.59
CA VAL A 398 -15.78 0.91 -17.33
C VAL A 398 -15.56 1.79 -18.56
N GLN A 399 -14.37 1.78 -19.14
CA GLN A 399 -14.04 2.52 -20.36
C GLN A 399 -14.96 2.17 -21.53
N ASN A 400 -15.36 0.89 -21.63
CA ASN A 400 -16.27 0.39 -22.65
C ASN A 400 -17.78 0.58 -22.29
N GLY A 401 -18.08 1.30 -21.19
CA GLY A 401 -19.46 1.58 -20.76
C GLY A 401 -20.25 0.36 -20.25
N LYS A 402 -19.58 -0.79 -20.03
CA LYS A 402 -20.22 -2.03 -19.53
C LYS A 402 -20.31 -2.08 -18.00
N LEU A 403 -19.46 -1.34 -17.30
CA LEU A 403 -19.47 -1.14 -15.85
C LEU A 403 -19.54 0.35 -15.51
N LYS A 404 -20.09 0.66 -14.33
CA LYS A 404 -20.05 2.00 -13.72
C LYS A 404 -19.34 1.90 -12.38
N LEU A 405 -18.42 2.81 -12.09
CA LEU A 405 -17.75 2.87 -10.78
C LEU A 405 -18.74 3.06 -9.63
N THR A 406 -19.83 3.77 -9.88
CA THR A 406 -20.94 3.99 -8.94
C THR A 406 -21.96 2.85 -8.90
N GLY A 407 -21.89 1.90 -9.84
CA GLY A 407 -22.77 0.75 -9.87
C GLY A 407 -22.54 -0.17 -8.66
N THR A 408 -23.61 -0.70 -8.11
CA THR A 408 -23.54 -1.55 -6.90
C THR A 408 -23.26 -3.02 -7.25
N VAL A 409 -22.79 -3.79 -6.27
CA VAL A 409 -22.61 -5.23 -6.43
C VAL A 409 -23.88 -5.88 -6.96
N GLY A 410 -25.06 -5.51 -6.42
CA GLY A 410 -26.36 -6.08 -6.82
C GLY A 410 -26.79 -5.72 -8.24
N GLU A 411 -26.32 -4.60 -8.83
CA GLU A 411 -26.57 -4.30 -10.25
C GLU A 411 -25.94 -5.33 -11.19
N TYR A 412 -24.80 -5.91 -10.80
CA TYR A 412 -24.04 -6.86 -11.61
C TYR A 412 -24.20 -8.31 -11.14
N LEU A 413 -24.48 -8.51 -9.85
CA LEU A 413 -24.73 -9.82 -9.22
C LEU A 413 -26.09 -9.77 -8.49
N PRO A 414 -27.23 -9.86 -9.23
CA PRO A 414 -28.57 -9.69 -8.64
C PRO A 414 -28.89 -10.75 -7.57
N ASP A 415 -28.31 -11.94 -7.70
CA ASP A 415 -28.51 -13.06 -6.77
C ASP A 415 -27.48 -13.07 -5.62
N TYR A 416 -26.76 -11.95 -5.39
CA TYR A 416 -25.77 -11.89 -4.30
C TYR A 416 -26.44 -12.12 -2.94
N PRO A 417 -25.92 -13.06 -2.09
CA PRO A 417 -26.65 -13.53 -0.93
C PRO A 417 -26.98 -12.44 0.10
N ASN A 418 -26.04 -11.54 0.41
CA ASN A 418 -26.27 -10.47 1.37
C ASN A 418 -26.78 -9.20 0.67
N GLN A 419 -28.03 -8.83 0.94
CA GLN A 419 -28.70 -7.71 0.28
C GLN A 419 -28.17 -6.33 0.69
N ASP A 420 -27.55 -6.18 1.87
CA ASP A 420 -26.91 -4.90 2.24
C ASP A 420 -25.62 -4.68 1.47
N VAL A 421 -24.80 -5.71 1.32
CA VAL A 421 -23.63 -5.68 0.44
C VAL A 421 -24.08 -5.40 -1.00
N ALA A 422 -25.09 -6.12 -1.50
CA ALA A 422 -25.60 -5.95 -2.85
C ALA A 422 -26.03 -4.50 -3.15
N ARG A 423 -26.74 -3.85 -2.21
CA ARG A 423 -27.29 -2.49 -2.43
C ARG A 423 -26.31 -1.36 -2.14
N LYS A 424 -25.36 -1.55 -1.21
CA LYS A 424 -24.54 -0.45 -0.67
C LYS A 424 -23.12 -0.42 -1.21
N VAL A 425 -22.55 -1.58 -1.55
CA VAL A 425 -21.16 -1.67 -2.00
C VAL A 425 -21.07 -1.42 -3.50
N THR A 426 -20.32 -0.39 -3.90
CA THR A 426 -20.10 -0.02 -5.30
C THR A 426 -18.80 -0.62 -5.84
N ILE A 427 -18.62 -0.62 -7.16
CA ILE A 427 -17.36 -0.99 -7.82
C ILE A 427 -16.20 -0.13 -7.31
N HIS A 428 -16.43 1.19 -7.12
CA HIS A 428 -15.44 2.08 -6.50
C HIS A 428 -15.03 1.60 -5.10
N HIS A 429 -16.00 1.23 -4.26
CA HIS A 429 -15.71 0.74 -2.90
C HIS A 429 -14.88 -0.54 -2.91
N LEU A 430 -15.13 -1.45 -3.85
CA LEU A 430 -14.34 -2.68 -3.99
C LEU A 430 -12.90 -2.37 -4.44
N LEU A 431 -12.74 -1.51 -5.47
CA LEU A 431 -11.44 -1.11 -6.01
C LEU A 431 -10.57 -0.35 -5.01
N THR A 432 -11.17 0.33 -4.04
CA THR A 432 -10.47 1.18 -3.06
C THR A 432 -10.38 0.57 -1.67
N HIS A 433 -10.83 -0.66 -1.47
CA HIS A 433 -10.88 -1.31 -0.15
C HIS A 433 -11.71 -0.54 0.90
N THR A 434 -12.76 0.14 0.47
CA THR A 434 -13.68 0.88 1.35
C THR A 434 -15.06 0.22 1.43
N GLY A 435 -15.21 -0.99 0.91
CA GLY A 435 -16.51 -1.67 0.80
C GLY A 435 -17.02 -2.34 2.09
N GLY A 436 -16.19 -2.52 3.10
CA GLY A 436 -16.60 -3.21 4.32
C GLY A 436 -16.89 -4.71 4.15
N THR A 437 -16.41 -5.32 3.07
CA THR A 437 -16.70 -6.73 2.71
C THR A 437 -15.88 -7.75 3.52
N GLY A 438 -14.93 -7.29 4.34
CA GLY A 438 -14.04 -8.14 5.12
C GLY A 438 -13.04 -8.92 4.26
N ASP A 439 -12.37 -9.90 4.87
CA ASP A 439 -11.43 -10.79 4.17
C ASP A 439 -11.93 -12.23 4.18
N PHE A 440 -11.37 -13.08 3.31
CA PHE A 440 -11.69 -14.52 3.30
C PHE A 440 -10.59 -15.37 3.98
N PHE A 441 -9.39 -14.84 4.20
CA PHE A 441 -8.34 -15.57 4.91
C PHE A 441 -8.71 -15.83 6.38
N GLY A 442 -8.27 -16.97 6.89
CA GLY A 442 -8.53 -17.43 8.24
C GLY A 442 -8.88 -18.91 8.29
N PRO A 443 -9.26 -19.45 9.45
CA PRO A 443 -9.47 -20.89 9.66
C PRO A 443 -10.46 -21.54 8.68
N GLU A 444 -11.52 -20.83 8.29
CA GLU A 444 -12.50 -21.34 7.32
C GLU A 444 -11.90 -21.47 5.91
N PHE A 445 -11.05 -20.52 5.50
CA PHE A 445 -10.29 -20.63 4.26
C PHE A 445 -9.30 -21.80 4.32
N ASP A 446 -8.54 -21.92 5.39
CA ASP A 446 -7.53 -22.97 5.52
C ASP A 446 -8.16 -24.36 5.41
N LYS A 447 -9.36 -24.53 5.97
CA LYS A 447 -10.14 -25.77 5.90
C LYS A 447 -10.61 -26.10 4.48
N HIS A 448 -11.01 -25.10 3.70
CA HIS A 448 -11.65 -25.29 2.38
C HIS A 448 -10.77 -24.88 1.20
N ARG A 449 -9.53 -24.41 1.42
CA ARG A 449 -8.68 -23.79 0.39
C ARG A 449 -8.45 -24.60 -0.89
N LEU A 450 -8.50 -25.94 -0.80
CA LEU A 450 -8.37 -26.86 -1.94
C LEU A 450 -9.72 -27.16 -2.63
N GLU A 451 -10.83 -26.88 -1.96
CA GLU A 451 -12.19 -27.06 -2.46
C GLU A 451 -12.69 -25.81 -3.20
N LEU A 452 -12.14 -24.63 -2.88
CA LEU A 452 -12.47 -23.35 -3.51
C LEU A 452 -11.80 -23.24 -4.89
N ARG A 453 -12.42 -23.86 -5.91
CA ARG A 453 -11.86 -24.02 -7.25
C ARG A 453 -12.22 -22.89 -8.20
N THR A 454 -13.38 -22.27 -8.01
CA THR A 454 -13.89 -21.15 -8.80
C THR A 454 -14.08 -19.91 -7.94
N LEU A 455 -14.17 -18.73 -8.54
CA LEU A 455 -14.45 -17.50 -7.80
C LEU A 455 -15.84 -17.54 -7.14
N GLU A 456 -16.80 -18.23 -7.77
CA GLU A 456 -18.14 -18.42 -7.24
C GLU A 456 -18.17 -19.30 -5.98
N ASP A 457 -17.23 -20.23 -5.81
CA ASP A 457 -17.15 -21.05 -4.60
C ASP A 457 -16.86 -20.18 -3.37
N TYR A 458 -16.02 -19.14 -3.53
CA TYR A 458 -15.82 -18.14 -2.49
C TYR A 458 -17.09 -17.33 -2.18
N VAL A 459 -17.85 -16.97 -3.23
CA VAL A 459 -19.14 -16.27 -3.02
C VAL A 459 -20.15 -17.18 -2.30
N LYS A 460 -20.23 -18.46 -2.64
CA LYS A 460 -21.08 -19.43 -1.93
C LYS A 460 -20.71 -19.53 -0.44
N LEU A 461 -19.40 -19.56 -0.14
CA LEU A 461 -18.92 -19.73 1.24
C LEU A 461 -19.03 -18.44 2.06
N TYR A 462 -18.73 -17.29 1.46
CA TYR A 462 -18.56 -16.02 2.18
C TYR A 462 -19.64 -14.96 1.88
N GLY A 463 -20.42 -15.11 0.82
CA GLY A 463 -21.31 -14.06 0.32
C GLY A 463 -22.48 -13.70 1.25
N ALA A 464 -22.85 -14.58 2.19
CA ALA A 464 -23.89 -14.31 3.17
C ALA A 464 -23.42 -13.40 4.33
N ARG A 465 -22.10 -13.15 4.46
CA ARG A 465 -21.55 -12.31 5.55
C ARG A 465 -22.01 -10.85 5.40
N GLY A 466 -22.27 -10.22 6.56
CA GLY A 466 -22.60 -8.80 6.64
C GLY A 466 -21.41 -7.88 6.44
N LEU A 467 -21.70 -6.59 6.34
CA LEU A 467 -20.69 -5.55 6.28
C LEU A 467 -19.94 -5.42 7.62
N ALA A 468 -18.62 -5.34 7.57
CA ALA A 468 -17.78 -5.06 8.73
C ALA A 468 -17.86 -3.59 9.17
N PHE A 469 -18.20 -2.70 8.25
CA PHE A 469 -18.44 -1.26 8.45
C PHE A 469 -19.25 -0.70 7.28
N GLU A 470 -19.80 0.49 7.45
CA GLU A 470 -20.57 1.18 6.39
C GLU A 470 -19.65 1.52 5.21
N PRO A 471 -19.99 1.11 3.97
CA PRO A 471 -19.18 1.37 2.79
C PRO A 471 -18.77 2.83 2.65
N GLY A 472 -17.49 3.05 2.32
CA GLY A 472 -16.87 4.35 2.20
C GLY A 472 -16.49 5.02 3.54
N SER A 473 -16.83 4.49 4.72
CA SER A 473 -16.56 5.15 6.01
C SER A 473 -15.10 5.03 6.47
N LYS A 474 -14.38 4.01 6.04
CA LYS A 474 -12.94 3.81 6.30
C LYS A 474 -12.31 2.95 5.22
N TRP A 475 -11.00 3.02 5.16
CA TRP A 475 -10.19 2.08 4.40
C TRP A 475 -9.88 0.84 5.26
N ASP A 476 -10.06 -0.35 4.67
CA ASP A 476 -9.73 -1.61 5.30
C ASP A 476 -9.51 -2.65 4.20
N TYR A 477 -8.26 -3.10 4.05
CA TYR A 477 -7.88 -3.96 2.93
C TYR A 477 -8.71 -5.24 2.86
N SER A 478 -9.20 -5.57 1.68
CA SER A 478 -10.10 -6.69 1.47
C SER A 478 -9.70 -7.51 0.25
N ASN A 479 -9.23 -8.72 0.46
CA ASN A 479 -9.05 -9.69 -0.62
C ASN A 479 -10.40 -10.12 -1.18
N TYR A 480 -11.42 -10.24 -0.32
CA TYR A 480 -12.75 -10.62 -0.77
C TYR A 480 -13.38 -9.56 -1.69
N GLY A 481 -13.12 -8.28 -1.46
CA GLY A 481 -13.55 -7.21 -2.37
C GLY A 481 -12.98 -7.38 -3.78
N PHE A 482 -11.71 -7.71 -3.92
CA PHE A 482 -11.09 -7.98 -5.22
C PHE A 482 -11.51 -9.33 -5.82
N LEU A 483 -11.86 -10.29 -5.00
CA LEU A 483 -12.49 -11.52 -5.48
C LEU A 483 -13.84 -11.22 -6.13
N LEU A 484 -14.69 -10.39 -5.51
CA LEU A 484 -15.96 -9.94 -6.08
C LEU A 484 -15.79 -9.20 -7.40
N LEU A 485 -14.75 -8.35 -7.54
CA LEU A 485 -14.42 -7.71 -8.81
C LEU A 485 -14.16 -8.75 -9.91
N GLY A 486 -13.44 -9.84 -9.61
CA GLY A 486 -13.22 -10.94 -10.57
C GLY A 486 -14.52 -11.59 -11.01
N VAL A 487 -15.43 -11.90 -10.09
CA VAL A 487 -16.76 -12.43 -10.39
C VAL A 487 -17.58 -11.45 -11.26
N ILE A 488 -17.49 -10.14 -10.95
CA ILE A 488 -18.19 -9.11 -11.72
C ILE A 488 -17.60 -8.97 -13.14
N VAL A 489 -16.26 -9.00 -13.27
CA VAL A 489 -15.59 -9.02 -14.58
C VAL A 489 -16.08 -10.20 -15.41
N GLN A 490 -16.11 -11.40 -14.83
CA GLN A 490 -16.63 -12.61 -15.48
C GLN A 490 -18.09 -12.44 -15.92
N LYS A 491 -18.96 -11.98 -15.03
CA LYS A 491 -20.39 -11.82 -15.30
C LYS A 491 -20.67 -10.80 -16.40
N VAL A 492 -20.00 -9.64 -16.35
CA VAL A 492 -20.24 -8.52 -17.28
C VAL A 492 -19.59 -8.75 -18.65
N SER A 493 -18.43 -9.40 -18.68
CA SER A 493 -17.77 -9.74 -19.95
C SER A 493 -18.39 -10.93 -20.65
N GLY A 494 -19.02 -11.85 -19.91
CA GLY A 494 -19.49 -13.15 -20.41
C GLY A 494 -18.36 -14.15 -20.65
N GLN A 495 -17.15 -13.88 -20.14
CA GLN A 495 -15.96 -14.73 -20.25
C GLN A 495 -15.53 -15.20 -18.86
N ASP A 496 -14.88 -16.36 -18.76
CA ASP A 496 -14.16 -16.74 -17.54
C ASP A 496 -13.15 -15.63 -17.15
N TYR A 497 -13.00 -15.35 -15.85
CA TYR A 497 -12.13 -14.28 -15.38
C TYR A 497 -10.68 -14.45 -15.86
N TYR A 498 -10.16 -15.66 -15.76
CA TYR A 498 -8.77 -15.94 -16.14
C TYR A 498 -8.56 -15.81 -17.64
N ASP A 499 -9.54 -16.22 -18.44
CA ASP A 499 -9.50 -16.06 -19.90
C ASP A 499 -9.60 -14.60 -20.30
N TYR A 500 -10.42 -13.81 -19.60
CA TYR A 500 -10.50 -12.37 -19.80
C TYR A 500 -9.14 -11.71 -19.56
N VAL A 501 -8.50 -11.99 -18.41
CA VAL A 501 -7.21 -11.41 -18.07
C VAL A 501 -6.12 -11.83 -19.06
N ARG A 502 -6.07 -13.11 -19.46
CA ARG A 502 -5.14 -13.59 -20.50
C ARG A 502 -5.31 -12.82 -21.81
N GLN A 503 -6.56 -12.66 -22.27
CA GLN A 503 -6.87 -12.07 -23.56
C GLN A 503 -6.71 -10.54 -23.56
N HIS A 504 -7.10 -9.86 -22.47
CA HIS A 504 -7.23 -8.41 -22.44
C HIS A 504 -6.13 -7.68 -21.63
N VAL A 505 -5.34 -8.43 -20.84
CA VAL A 505 -4.22 -7.86 -20.07
C VAL A 505 -2.90 -8.51 -20.48
N PHE A 506 -2.77 -9.84 -20.37
CA PHE A 506 -1.49 -10.50 -20.58
C PHE A 506 -1.07 -10.51 -22.05
N ALA A 507 -1.92 -10.95 -22.97
CA ALA A 507 -1.59 -11.01 -24.38
C ALA A 507 -1.27 -9.62 -24.98
N PRO A 508 -2.07 -8.56 -24.75
CA PRO A 508 -1.72 -7.22 -25.22
C PRO A 508 -0.41 -6.69 -24.64
N SER A 509 -0.06 -7.05 -23.40
CA SER A 509 1.21 -6.67 -22.77
C SER A 509 2.40 -7.51 -23.23
N GLY A 510 2.16 -8.67 -23.90
CA GLY A 510 3.21 -9.62 -24.24
C GLY A 510 3.70 -10.46 -23.05
N MET A 511 2.89 -10.60 -22.01
CA MET A 511 3.18 -11.42 -20.83
C MET A 511 2.91 -12.88 -21.14
N THR A 512 3.94 -13.65 -21.41
CA THR A 512 3.84 -15.06 -21.85
C THR A 512 4.10 -16.08 -20.74
N SER A 513 4.58 -15.60 -19.58
CA SER A 513 4.98 -16.42 -18.43
C SER A 513 4.18 -16.06 -17.16
N THR A 514 3.01 -15.45 -17.34
CA THR A 514 2.13 -14.99 -16.25
C THR A 514 0.78 -15.66 -16.33
N ASP A 515 0.33 -16.27 -15.24
CA ASP A 515 -0.99 -16.89 -15.13
C ASP A 515 -1.40 -17.16 -13.68
N SER A 516 -2.60 -17.75 -13.51
CA SER A 516 -3.12 -18.30 -12.26
C SER A 516 -3.67 -19.71 -12.51
N LEU A 517 -2.83 -20.62 -13.02
CA LEU A 517 -3.24 -22.02 -13.25
C LEU A 517 -3.44 -22.75 -11.92
N PRO A 518 -4.32 -23.79 -11.91
CA PRO A 518 -4.46 -24.68 -10.76
C PRO A 518 -3.12 -25.31 -10.32
N GLU A 519 -3.01 -25.56 -9.01
CA GLU A 519 -1.78 -26.09 -8.43
C GLU A 519 -1.47 -27.55 -8.81
N ASP A 520 -2.48 -28.29 -9.25
CA ASP A 520 -2.34 -29.64 -9.80
C ASP A 520 -1.81 -29.65 -11.25
N GLN A 521 -1.67 -28.47 -11.87
CA GLN A 521 -1.05 -28.33 -13.19
C GLN A 521 0.43 -27.99 -13.06
N SER A 522 1.27 -28.75 -13.79
CA SER A 522 2.70 -28.47 -13.84
C SER A 522 2.99 -27.19 -14.63
N VAL A 523 3.76 -26.30 -14.03
CA VAL A 523 4.25 -25.07 -14.66
C VAL A 523 5.75 -25.11 -14.73
N ALA A 524 6.31 -25.02 -15.94
CA ALA A 524 7.76 -25.03 -16.15
C ALA A 524 8.40 -23.81 -15.48
N ASN A 525 9.62 -23.97 -14.97
CA ASN A 525 10.44 -22.92 -14.33
C ASN A 525 9.77 -22.21 -13.14
N ARG A 526 8.72 -22.79 -12.53
CA ARG A 526 8.09 -22.20 -11.35
C ARG A 526 8.95 -22.45 -10.11
N SER A 527 9.32 -21.37 -9.45
CA SER A 527 10.08 -21.41 -8.20
C SER A 527 9.20 -21.86 -7.04
N ILE A 528 9.71 -22.74 -6.19
CA ILE A 528 9.07 -23.18 -4.94
C ILE A 528 9.25 -22.08 -3.90
N GLY A 529 8.15 -21.70 -3.24
CA GLY A 529 8.20 -20.76 -2.12
C GLY A 529 8.73 -21.42 -0.84
N TYR A 530 9.48 -20.66 -0.04
CA TYR A 530 10.04 -21.11 1.23
C TYR A 530 9.72 -20.15 2.36
N THR A 531 9.18 -20.69 3.44
CA THR A 531 8.69 -19.89 4.58
C THR A 531 9.31 -20.34 5.91
N LYS A 532 9.52 -19.38 6.81
CA LYS A 532 9.85 -19.60 8.23
C LYS A 532 8.62 -19.45 9.14
N ARG A 533 7.42 -19.46 8.57
CA ARG A 533 6.17 -19.37 9.34
C ARG A 533 6.06 -20.59 10.28
N GLY A 534 5.45 -20.38 11.45
CA GLY A 534 5.32 -21.45 12.45
C GLY A 534 6.52 -21.60 13.41
N GLY A 535 7.45 -20.63 13.40
CA GLY A 535 8.59 -20.65 14.35
C GLY A 535 9.73 -21.59 13.97
N SER A 536 9.71 -22.15 12.76
CA SER A 536 10.81 -22.99 12.26
C SER A 536 12.09 -22.15 12.08
N GLU A 537 13.22 -22.66 12.55
CA GLU A 537 14.53 -22.05 12.30
C GLU A 537 14.95 -22.19 10.84
N SER A 538 14.52 -23.25 10.16
CA SER A 538 14.78 -23.51 8.74
C SER A 538 13.58 -23.18 7.87
N CYS A 539 13.83 -22.67 6.66
CA CYS A 539 12.81 -22.47 5.65
C CYS A 539 12.20 -23.81 5.21
N GLN A 540 10.87 -23.87 5.18
CA GLN A 540 10.11 -25.01 4.66
C GLN A 540 9.41 -24.63 3.36
N PRO A 541 9.15 -25.56 2.43
CA PRO A 541 8.30 -25.29 1.27
C PRO A 541 6.91 -24.79 1.72
N ASN A 542 6.35 -23.83 0.98
CA ASN A 542 5.04 -23.25 1.28
C ASN A 542 3.87 -24.00 0.63
N THR A 543 4.10 -25.18 0.06
CA THR A 543 3.09 -25.95 -0.69
C THR A 543 1.81 -26.20 0.07
N ASP A 544 1.93 -26.43 1.39
CA ASP A 544 0.80 -26.70 2.27
C ASP A 544 -0.06 -25.45 2.61
N THR A 545 0.38 -24.26 2.23
CA THR A 545 -0.34 -23.01 2.47
C THR A 545 -1.09 -22.51 1.23
N LEU A 546 -0.87 -23.14 0.08
CA LEU A 546 -1.39 -22.66 -1.20
C LEU A 546 -2.87 -23.03 -1.38
N PRO A 547 -3.70 -22.13 -1.95
CA PRO A 547 -5.04 -22.47 -2.42
C PRO A 547 -4.96 -23.37 -3.67
N TYR A 548 -6.12 -23.90 -4.11
CA TYR A 548 -6.21 -24.66 -5.36
C TYR A 548 -5.64 -23.89 -6.56
N ARG A 549 -5.88 -22.58 -6.64
CA ARG A 549 -5.30 -21.67 -7.65
C ARG A 549 -5.31 -20.22 -7.14
N GLY A 550 -4.49 -19.38 -7.76
CA GLY A 550 -4.57 -17.93 -7.55
C GLY A 550 -5.92 -17.36 -8.01
N THR A 551 -6.37 -16.30 -7.33
CA THR A 551 -7.67 -15.64 -7.60
C THR A 551 -7.45 -14.24 -8.18
N SER A 552 -8.53 -13.53 -8.47
CA SER A 552 -8.51 -12.10 -8.83
C SER A 552 -7.93 -11.18 -7.73
N ALA A 553 -7.85 -11.67 -6.49
CA ALA A 553 -7.24 -10.96 -5.37
C ALA A 553 -5.74 -11.26 -5.19
N GLY A 554 -5.24 -12.38 -5.70
CA GLY A 554 -3.84 -12.74 -5.52
C GLY A 554 -3.52 -14.21 -5.78
N GLY A 555 -2.23 -14.56 -5.73
CA GLY A 555 -1.74 -15.92 -5.77
C GLY A 555 -1.36 -16.44 -7.16
N GLY A 556 -1.45 -15.65 -8.22
CA GLY A 556 -0.89 -15.98 -9.53
C GLY A 556 0.64 -16.01 -9.51
N TYR A 557 1.23 -16.28 -10.65
CA TYR A 557 2.68 -16.28 -10.84
C TYR A 557 3.09 -15.45 -12.07
N SER A 558 4.32 -14.93 -12.05
CA SER A 558 4.88 -14.09 -13.11
C SER A 558 6.41 -14.15 -13.10
N THR A 559 7.03 -13.49 -14.08
CA THR A 559 8.45 -13.17 -14.13
C THR A 559 8.66 -11.67 -13.97
N VAL A 560 9.87 -11.23 -13.61
CA VAL A 560 10.19 -9.80 -13.55
C VAL A 560 10.09 -9.13 -14.92
N GLU A 561 10.37 -9.86 -15.99
CA GLU A 561 10.26 -9.37 -17.36
C GLU A 561 8.79 -9.16 -17.78
N ASP A 562 7.88 -10.08 -17.43
CA ASP A 562 6.46 -9.91 -17.73
C ASP A 562 5.84 -8.76 -16.94
N LEU A 563 6.29 -8.53 -15.69
CA LEU A 563 5.85 -7.38 -14.90
C LEU A 563 6.32 -6.06 -15.51
N GLU A 564 7.53 -6.02 -16.05
CA GLU A 564 8.05 -4.87 -16.78
C GLU A 564 7.22 -4.61 -18.04
N ARG A 565 6.94 -5.63 -18.84
CA ARG A 565 6.07 -5.54 -20.02
C ARG A 565 4.66 -5.04 -19.67
N PHE A 566 4.12 -5.47 -18.53
CA PHE A 566 2.86 -4.93 -18.01
C PHE A 566 2.97 -3.44 -17.71
N ALA A 567 4.03 -3.02 -17.03
CA ALA A 567 4.27 -1.61 -16.71
C ALA A 567 4.40 -0.76 -17.98
N GLU A 568 5.15 -1.24 -18.98
CA GLU A 568 5.28 -0.58 -20.30
C GLU A 568 3.92 -0.49 -21.03
N ALA A 569 3.15 -1.58 -21.07
CA ALA A 569 1.84 -1.58 -21.71
C ALA A 569 0.83 -0.66 -21.01
N LEU A 570 0.92 -0.51 -19.69
CA LEU A 570 0.10 0.41 -18.93
C LEU A 570 0.50 1.87 -19.18
N THR A 571 1.78 2.19 -19.08
CA THR A 571 2.30 3.56 -19.23
C THR A 571 2.23 4.07 -20.68
N SER A 572 2.32 3.17 -21.66
CA SER A 572 2.11 3.48 -23.09
C SER A 572 0.63 3.54 -23.51
N HIS A 573 -0.30 3.42 -22.56
CA HIS A 573 -1.75 3.44 -22.79
C HIS A 573 -2.28 2.34 -23.71
N LYS A 574 -1.61 1.20 -23.75
CA LYS A 574 -2.00 0.05 -24.56
C LYS A 574 -3.15 -0.73 -23.92
N LEU A 575 -3.23 -0.74 -22.57
CA LEU A 575 -4.25 -1.46 -21.81
C LEU A 575 -5.50 -0.61 -21.53
N LEU A 576 -5.33 0.66 -21.30
CA LEU A 576 -6.34 1.68 -21.04
C LEU A 576 -5.91 2.97 -21.74
N ASP A 577 -6.85 3.83 -22.10
CA ASP A 577 -6.48 5.15 -22.60
C ASP A 577 -5.82 6.03 -21.51
N ALA A 578 -5.34 7.21 -21.89
CA ALA A 578 -4.62 8.10 -20.97
C ALA A 578 -5.50 8.53 -19.78
N HIS A 579 -6.81 8.78 -20.00
CA HIS A 579 -7.73 9.18 -18.95
C HIS A 579 -7.90 8.06 -17.91
N TYR A 580 -8.21 6.85 -18.36
CA TYR A 580 -8.42 5.72 -17.47
C TYR A 580 -7.12 5.21 -16.84
N THR A 581 -5.96 5.36 -17.50
CA THR A 581 -4.65 5.07 -16.90
C THR A 581 -4.37 6.01 -15.72
N VAL A 582 -4.62 7.31 -15.88
CA VAL A 582 -4.47 8.29 -14.78
C VAL A 582 -5.49 8.00 -13.67
N MET A 583 -6.74 7.70 -14.04
CA MET A 583 -7.77 7.31 -13.06
C MET A 583 -7.36 6.08 -12.26
N LEU A 584 -6.82 5.05 -12.91
CA LEU A 584 -6.36 3.81 -12.29
C LEU A 584 -5.27 4.06 -11.24
N THR A 585 -4.27 4.89 -11.58
CA THR A 585 -3.01 5.02 -10.82
C THR A 585 -2.97 6.20 -9.85
N THR A 586 -3.97 7.09 -9.87
CA THR A 586 -4.05 8.23 -8.94
C THR A 586 -4.74 7.83 -7.64
N GLY A 587 -4.10 8.10 -6.51
CA GLY A 587 -4.58 7.76 -5.17
C GLY A 587 -5.95 8.36 -4.84
N LYS A 588 -6.82 7.55 -4.25
CA LYS A 588 -8.22 7.86 -3.89
C LYS A 588 -8.41 7.96 -2.38
N VAL A 589 -7.85 7.03 -1.64
CA VAL A 589 -8.11 6.87 -0.20
C VAL A 589 -6.79 6.79 0.55
N ASP A 590 -6.67 7.55 1.64
CA ASP A 590 -5.51 7.50 2.52
C ASP A 590 -5.45 6.15 3.25
N THR A 591 -4.29 5.51 3.23
CA THR A 591 -4.07 4.22 3.89
C THR A 591 -3.58 4.35 5.33
N GLY A 592 -3.29 5.56 5.79
CA GLY A 592 -2.70 5.84 7.10
C GLY A 592 -1.20 5.62 7.19
N GLY A 593 -0.55 5.09 6.13
CA GLY A 593 0.88 4.78 6.07
C GLY A 593 1.73 5.75 5.23
N GLY A 594 1.19 6.93 4.89
CA GLY A 594 1.89 7.96 4.09
C GLY A 594 1.70 7.83 2.57
N GLY A 595 0.91 6.85 2.12
CA GLY A 595 0.50 6.68 0.73
C GLY A 595 -1.02 6.62 0.60
N LYS A 596 -1.51 6.68 -0.63
CA LYS A 596 -2.93 6.52 -0.97
C LYS A 596 -3.15 5.25 -1.77
N TYR A 597 -4.29 4.59 -1.54
CA TYR A 597 -4.72 3.53 -2.42
C TYR A 597 -5.50 4.10 -3.59
N ALA A 598 -5.11 3.71 -4.79
CA ALA A 598 -5.80 4.01 -6.03
C ALA A 598 -6.73 2.82 -6.40
N TYR A 599 -6.90 2.50 -7.67
CA TYR A 599 -7.63 1.33 -8.09
C TYR A 599 -6.68 0.14 -8.33
N GLY A 600 -6.46 -0.66 -7.28
CA GLY A 600 -5.54 -1.79 -7.33
C GLY A 600 -4.05 -1.41 -7.36
N PHE A 601 -3.72 -0.15 -7.07
CA PHE A 601 -2.36 0.38 -6.99
C PHE A 601 -2.19 1.21 -5.71
N MET A 602 -1.00 1.16 -5.14
CA MET A 602 -0.53 2.17 -4.19
C MET A 602 -0.02 3.37 -4.98
N ASP A 603 -0.37 4.59 -4.58
CA ASP A 603 0.18 5.87 -5.09
C ASP A 603 0.86 6.59 -3.94
N GLN A 604 2.16 6.79 -4.03
CA GLN A 604 2.97 7.33 -2.95
C GLN A 604 4.00 8.34 -3.46
N THR A 605 4.43 9.22 -2.57
CA THR A 605 5.51 10.18 -2.85
C THR A 605 6.54 10.06 -1.73
N SER A 606 7.78 9.74 -2.09
CA SER A 606 8.91 9.64 -1.17
C SER A 606 10.04 10.56 -1.64
N GLY A 607 10.49 11.47 -0.75
CA GLY A 607 11.54 12.42 -1.10
C GLY A 607 11.19 13.30 -2.31
N GLY A 608 9.92 13.64 -2.52
CA GLY A 608 9.45 14.44 -3.67
C GLY A 608 9.22 13.64 -4.96
N VAL A 609 9.56 12.35 -5.01
CA VAL A 609 9.40 11.49 -6.19
C VAL A 609 8.13 10.66 -6.04
N ARG A 610 7.20 10.83 -7.00
CA ARG A 610 6.00 10.02 -7.09
C ARG A 610 6.31 8.64 -7.66
N SER A 611 5.71 7.63 -7.09
CA SER A 611 5.68 6.27 -7.64
C SER A 611 4.32 5.63 -7.43
N TYR A 612 3.99 4.66 -8.28
CA TYR A 612 2.81 3.83 -8.08
C TYR A 612 3.09 2.38 -8.47
N GLY A 613 2.35 1.46 -7.90
CA GLY A 613 2.52 0.04 -8.12
C GLY A 613 1.78 -0.78 -7.08
N HIS A 614 2.14 -2.04 -6.93
CA HIS A 614 1.57 -2.89 -5.90
C HIS A 614 2.55 -3.98 -5.50
N GLY A 615 2.68 -4.20 -4.20
CA GLY A 615 3.38 -5.35 -3.66
C GLY A 615 2.49 -6.58 -3.55
N GLY A 616 3.10 -7.72 -3.37
CA GLY A 616 2.43 -8.97 -3.10
C GLY A 616 3.18 -9.81 -2.08
N GLY A 617 2.46 -10.58 -1.27
CA GLY A 617 3.13 -11.45 -0.32
C GLY A 617 2.16 -12.38 0.39
N ALA A 618 2.70 -13.52 0.77
CA ALA A 618 2.16 -14.53 1.66
C ALA A 618 3.32 -15.46 2.07
N PRO A 619 3.12 -16.49 2.87
CA PRO A 619 4.20 -17.41 3.21
C PRO A 619 4.95 -17.93 1.98
N GLY A 620 6.26 -17.72 1.93
CA GLY A 620 7.12 -18.18 0.84
C GLY A 620 6.92 -17.46 -0.50
N MET A 621 6.29 -16.31 -0.52
CA MET A 621 6.15 -15.48 -1.71
C MET A 621 6.18 -14.00 -1.38
N ASN A 622 6.96 -13.23 -2.14
CA ASN A 622 6.98 -11.79 -2.06
C ASN A 622 7.30 -11.19 -3.43
N GLY A 623 6.60 -10.15 -3.81
CA GLY A 623 6.83 -9.42 -5.05
C GLY A 623 6.57 -7.94 -4.86
N ASP A 624 7.19 -7.13 -5.71
CA ASP A 624 6.96 -5.71 -5.81
C ASP A 624 7.13 -5.25 -7.25
N LEU A 625 6.20 -4.44 -7.72
CA LEU A 625 6.30 -3.68 -8.96
C LEU A 625 6.09 -2.21 -8.63
N THR A 626 7.10 -1.39 -8.85
CA THR A 626 7.06 0.06 -8.63
C THR A 626 7.42 0.80 -9.92
N ILE A 627 6.54 1.70 -10.33
CA ILE A 627 6.66 2.53 -11.55
C ILE A 627 6.88 3.99 -11.12
N TYR A 628 7.90 4.62 -11.67
CA TYR A 628 8.28 6.02 -11.45
C TYR A 628 7.95 6.82 -12.71
N PRO A 629 6.75 7.44 -12.80
CA PRO A 629 6.25 8.00 -14.06
C PRO A 629 7.05 9.20 -14.58
N GLU A 630 7.69 9.97 -13.69
CA GLU A 630 8.42 11.19 -14.07
C GLU A 630 9.85 10.89 -14.56
N SER A 631 10.49 9.87 -13.98
CA SER A 631 11.87 9.48 -14.35
C SER A 631 11.93 8.32 -15.33
N GLY A 632 10.79 7.66 -15.58
CA GLY A 632 10.68 6.52 -16.51
C GLY A 632 11.27 5.22 -15.98
N TYR A 633 11.63 5.14 -14.69
CA TYR A 633 12.09 3.89 -14.09
C TYR A 633 10.93 2.95 -13.77
N VAL A 634 11.17 1.66 -13.98
CA VAL A 634 10.34 0.56 -13.47
C VAL A 634 11.22 -0.38 -12.68
N VAL A 635 10.79 -0.75 -11.49
CA VAL A 635 11.46 -1.69 -10.60
C VAL A 635 10.54 -2.89 -10.37
N ALA A 636 10.96 -4.07 -10.78
CA ALA A 636 10.28 -5.33 -10.53
C ALA A 636 11.19 -6.25 -9.71
N VAL A 637 10.72 -6.68 -8.56
CA VAL A 637 11.43 -7.62 -7.68
C VAL A 637 10.49 -8.75 -7.31
N LEU A 638 10.92 -9.99 -7.51
CA LEU A 638 10.18 -11.19 -7.12
C LEU A 638 11.08 -12.08 -6.26
N ALA A 639 10.52 -12.64 -5.19
CA ALA A 639 11.23 -13.52 -4.27
C ALA A 639 10.38 -14.74 -3.90
N ASN A 640 11.02 -15.89 -3.76
CA ASN A 640 10.42 -17.11 -3.24
C ASN A 640 10.68 -17.30 -1.73
N LEU A 641 10.81 -16.20 -1.01
CA LEU A 641 10.90 -16.12 0.45
C LEU A 641 9.75 -15.29 1.02
N ASP A 642 9.61 -15.33 2.33
CA ASP A 642 8.62 -14.54 3.05
C ASP A 642 8.79 -13.03 2.82
N PRO A 643 7.69 -12.24 2.85
CA PRO A 643 7.78 -10.80 2.96
C PRO A 643 8.63 -10.38 4.19
N PRO A 644 9.40 -9.29 4.07
CA PRO A 644 9.44 -8.28 3.00
C PRO A 644 10.65 -8.40 2.05
N ALA A 645 11.10 -9.62 1.70
CA ALA A 645 12.33 -9.86 0.95
C ALA A 645 12.42 -9.06 -0.38
N ALA A 646 11.35 -9.03 -1.18
CA ALA A 646 11.29 -8.27 -2.44
C ALA A 646 11.07 -6.78 -2.19
N GLY A 647 10.07 -6.41 -1.37
CA GLY A 647 9.72 -5.01 -1.14
C GLY A 647 10.89 -4.18 -0.60
N ARG A 648 11.74 -4.77 0.24
CA ARG A 648 12.94 -4.08 0.74
C ARG A 648 13.96 -3.75 -0.33
N LEU A 649 14.15 -4.63 -1.30
CA LEU A 649 15.06 -4.34 -2.42
C LEU A 649 14.45 -3.32 -3.37
N ALA A 650 13.14 -3.36 -3.59
CA ALA A 650 12.43 -2.36 -4.38
C ALA A 650 12.53 -0.98 -3.72
N ASP A 651 12.27 -0.87 -2.42
CA ASP A 651 12.44 0.37 -1.66
C ASP A 651 13.91 0.85 -1.66
N PHE A 652 14.85 -0.07 -1.46
CA PHE A 652 16.29 0.25 -1.43
C PHE A 652 16.75 0.92 -2.72
N ILE A 653 16.44 0.32 -3.87
CA ILE A 653 16.85 0.90 -5.17
C ILE A 653 16.02 2.13 -5.49
N GLY A 654 14.71 2.10 -5.24
CA GLY A 654 13.81 3.21 -5.51
C GLY A 654 14.18 4.51 -4.80
N ASN A 655 14.70 4.41 -3.56
CA ASN A 655 15.19 5.56 -2.80
C ASN A 655 16.52 6.14 -3.33
N ARG A 656 17.25 5.42 -4.19
CA ARG A 656 18.58 5.77 -4.69
C ARG A 656 18.62 6.15 -6.15
N LEU A 657 17.64 5.72 -6.96
CA LEU A 657 17.56 6.06 -8.38
C LEU A 657 17.48 7.59 -8.60
N PRO A 658 18.02 8.11 -9.70
CA PRO A 658 17.88 9.52 -10.07
C PRO A 658 16.42 9.96 -10.16
N GLU A 659 16.15 11.22 -9.85
CA GLU A 659 14.80 11.79 -9.95
C GLU A 659 14.35 11.98 -11.40
N LYS A 660 15.32 12.19 -12.31
CA LYS A 660 15.11 12.45 -13.75
C LYS A 660 16.04 11.63 -14.60
#